data_4967eef758182a783bc00d40be1abf0a
#
_entry.id   4967eef758182a783bc00d40be1abf0a
#
_cell.length_a   1.000
_cell.length_b   1.000
_cell.length_c   1.000
_cell.angle_alpha   90.00
_cell.angle_beta   90.00
_cell.angle_gamma   90.00
#
_symmetry.space_group_name_H-M   'P 1'
#
loop_
_entity.id
_entity.type
_entity.pdbx_description
1 polymer ?
#
loop_
_entity_poly.entity_id
_entity_poly.type
_entity_poly.pdbx_seq_one_letter_code
_entity_poly.pdbx_strand_id
1 'polypeptide(L)'
;MKKIFLLLMALSGYMLYGQQNDYPIHTVDFTQVRLTDNFWLPRIETNRTVTIPASFERCESTGRVKNFVMAAKKQGKFCTTYPFDDTDIYKTIEGASFSLAVHPDARLQTYIDSLIAIVGKAQEPDGYLYTARTINPNEPHAWAGKERWEKERELSHELYNAGHLYEAAAAHFLATKKRNLLDIALKNADLVCSVFGPGKKHVAPGHEIVEMGLVKLYRITGKKEYLSTAKFFIEERGRYKGYDSTSKDSWKSGAYWQDNKPVVDQEEAEGHAVRAGYLYAAVADVAALTGDDSLIHAIDKIWTNVVEKKMYVQGSVGAIGDGERYGNNYELPNATAYNETCAAIALVYWNYRMFLLHGDAKYMDILEKSLYNGLISGVGLDGKSFFYTNAMQIKNSFQFPQMEATRSGWFECSCCPTNLARLIPSIPGYMYAQKEDNLYINLFINSNVDLTIRNKSVQVVQQNNYPWDGALVFNINPKTATAFNLLVRIPGWAQNKAIPSSLYQFQNTSTEKPVIKVNGAVVDYTITNGYAAINRTWKKNDKVEVNLPMEVRRVTANENLKEDMGKIALQRGPLMYCAEWPDNNGKTSNIIIPANATFTTEFKPNLLNGVTVLKTEVPAVIINSSENISTVKQSFTAIPYYSWANRGKGEMMVWFPTAIKDVDLLAK
;
A
#
# COMPACT_ATOMS: atom_id res chain seq x y z
N MET A 1 38.11 -72.58 16.20
CA MET A 1 37.18 -71.54 16.70
C MET A 1 37.48 -70.24 16.00
N LYS A 2 36.73 -69.95 14.91
CA LYS A 2 36.87 -68.70 14.12
C LYS A 2 35.73 -67.75 14.56
N LYS A 3 36.10 -66.61 15.14
CA LYS A 3 35.14 -65.54 15.46
C LYS A 3 34.89 -64.69 14.21
N ILE A 4 33.66 -64.70 13.72
CA ILE A 4 33.19 -63.83 12.65
C ILE A 4 32.72 -62.51 13.30
N PHE A 5 33.39 -61.40 12.93
CA PHE A 5 32.94 -60.02 13.29
C PHE A 5 31.95 -59.53 12.20
N LEU A 6 30.70 -59.38 12.60
CA LEU A 6 29.70 -58.68 11.73
C LEU A 6 29.86 -57.16 11.93
N LEU A 7 30.20 -56.50 10.87
CA LEU A 7 30.27 -55.03 10.78
C LEU A 7 28.88 -54.53 10.34
N LEU A 8 28.09 -54.00 11.27
CA LEU A 8 26.86 -53.30 10.96
C LEU A 8 27.21 -51.87 10.46
N MET A 9 27.13 -51.65 9.15
CA MET A 9 27.09 -50.29 8.59
C MET A 9 25.74 -49.66 8.86
N ALA A 10 25.67 -48.73 9.79
CA ALA A 10 24.56 -47.83 9.94
C ALA A 10 24.56 -46.83 8.77
N LEU A 11 23.76 -47.05 7.75
CA LEU A 11 23.41 -45.99 6.77
C LEU A 11 22.53 -44.93 7.48
N SER A 12 23.15 -43.88 7.97
CA SER A 12 22.46 -42.65 8.32
C SER A 12 22.01 -41.99 7.01
N GLY A 13 20.77 -42.26 6.65
CA GLY A 13 20.10 -41.47 5.57
C GLY A 13 20.00 -40.01 5.98
N TYR A 14 20.91 -39.20 5.48
CA TYR A 14 20.68 -37.75 5.44
C TYR A 14 19.47 -37.52 4.54
N MET A 15 18.30 -37.27 5.14
CA MET A 15 17.22 -36.60 4.44
C MET A 15 17.74 -35.21 4.10
N LEU A 16 18.14 -35.03 2.86
CA LEU A 16 18.27 -33.70 2.26
C LEU A 16 16.84 -33.09 2.27
N TYR A 17 16.51 -32.36 3.33
CA TYR A 17 15.44 -31.38 3.24
C TYR A 17 15.88 -30.39 2.17
N GLY A 18 15.34 -30.53 0.97
CA GLY A 18 15.50 -29.52 -0.06
C GLY A 18 15.13 -28.16 0.56
N GLN A 19 16.03 -27.19 0.46
CA GLN A 19 15.81 -25.84 0.96
C GLN A 19 14.51 -25.35 0.32
N GLN A 20 13.46 -25.11 1.10
CA GLN A 20 12.21 -24.62 0.59
C GLN A 20 12.44 -23.18 0.12
N ASN A 21 12.16 -22.89 -1.13
CA ASN A 21 12.27 -21.52 -1.64
C ASN A 21 11.37 -20.57 -0.84
N ASP A 22 11.86 -19.38 -0.57
CA ASP A 22 11.12 -18.26 -0.01
C ASP A 22 11.86 -16.94 -0.30
N TYR A 23 11.34 -15.84 0.16
CA TYR A 23 12.02 -14.54 0.11
C TYR A 23 13.42 -14.64 0.75
N PRO A 24 14.46 -14.11 0.11
CA PRO A 24 15.80 -14.09 0.70
C PRO A 24 15.90 -13.16 1.91
N ILE A 25 14.97 -12.21 2.04
CA ILE A 25 14.88 -11.27 3.16
C ILE A 25 13.57 -11.54 3.90
N HIS A 26 13.64 -11.59 5.23
CA HIS A 26 12.50 -11.87 6.09
C HIS A 26 12.06 -10.63 6.84
N THR A 27 10.76 -10.38 6.87
CA THR A 27 10.17 -9.29 7.65
C THR A 27 10.34 -9.56 9.15
N VAL A 28 10.55 -8.51 9.93
CA VAL A 28 10.37 -8.55 11.39
C VAL A 28 8.87 -8.41 11.67
N ASP A 29 8.33 -9.33 12.46
CA ASP A 29 6.90 -9.34 12.79
C ASP A 29 6.50 -8.00 13.46
N PHE A 30 5.43 -7.38 12.96
CA PHE A 30 4.96 -6.08 13.47
C PHE A 30 4.63 -6.10 14.96
N THR A 31 4.26 -7.26 15.52
CA THR A 31 3.97 -7.43 16.95
C THR A 31 5.22 -7.31 17.83
N GLN A 32 6.41 -7.44 17.25
CA GLN A 32 7.69 -7.23 17.94
C GLN A 32 8.10 -5.75 17.98
N VAL A 33 7.45 -4.90 17.16
CA VAL A 33 7.79 -3.49 17.01
C VAL A 33 6.82 -2.61 17.81
N ARG A 34 7.30 -2.02 18.88
CA ARG A 34 6.51 -1.10 19.72
C ARG A 34 6.80 0.34 19.32
N LEU A 35 5.84 1.01 18.72
CA LEU A 35 5.96 2.41 18.32
C LEU A 35 5.93 3.36 19.54
N THR A 36 6.66 4.49 19.41
CA THR A 36 6.73 5.57 20.40
C THR A 36 6.77 6.95 19.73
N ASP A 37 6.43 7.03 18.45
CA ASP A 37 6.48 8.24 17.66
C ASP A 37 5.22 9.12 17.80
N ASN A 38 5.31 10.34 17.27
CA ASN A 38 4.22 11.32 17.28
C ASN A 38 3.52 11.47 15.93
N PHE A 39 3.88 10.65 14.94
CA PHE A 39 3.28 10.70 13.60
C PHE A 39 2.39 9.48 13.30
N TRP A 40 2.95 8.25 13.38
CA TRP A 40 2.23 7.02 13.05
C TRP A 40 1.44 6.46 14.23
N LEU A 41 2.00 6.49 15.46
CA LEU A 41 1.29 5.97 16.62
C LEU A 41 -0.08 6.64 16.84
N PRO A 42 -0.24 7.98 16.78
CA PRO A 42 -1.56 8.61 16.88
C PRO A 42 -2.53 8.16 15.78
N ARG A 43 -2.04 7.89 14.56
CA ARG A 43 -2.87 7.41 13.44
C ARG A 43 -3.31 5.96 13.61
N ILE A 44 -2.43 5.11 14.12
CA ILE A 44 -2.77 3.72 14.46
C ILE A 44 -3.77 3.69 15.62
N GLU A 45 -3.63 4.56 16.62
CA GLU A 45 -4.60 4.70 17.70
C GLU A 45 -5.95 5.22 17.22
N THR A 46 -5.97 6.20 16.31
CA THR A 46 -7.20 6.68 15.65
C THR A 46 -7.84 5.55 14.84
N ASN A 47 -7.03 4.78 14.11
CA ASN A 47 -7.55 3.62 13.38
C ASN A 47 -8.20 2.59 14.33
N ARG A 48 -7.54 2.26 15.43
CA ARG A 48 -8.03 1.33 16.44
C ARG A 48 -9.32 1.80 17.10
N THR A 49 -9.36 3.09 17.51
CA THR A 49 -10.44 3.62 18.37
C THR A 49 -11.59 4.25 17.60
N VAL A 50 -11.38 4.62 16.33
CA VAL A 50 -12.36 5.31 15.51
C VAL A 50 -12.62 4.58 14.19
N THR A 51 -11.59 4.36 13.35
CA THR A 51 -11.79 3.86 11.98
C THR A 51 -12.36 2.44 11.96
N ILE A 52 -11.79 1.52 12.74
CA ILE A 52 -12.27 0.13 12.82
C ILE A 52 -13.71 0.06 13.38
N PRO A 53 -14.04 0.70 14.53
CA PRO A 53 -15.40 0.74 15.03
C PRO A 53 -16.41 1.35 14.05
N ALA A 54 -16.06 2.49 13.42
CA ALA A 54 -16.92 3.13 12.42
C ALA A 54 -17.13 2.24 11.19
N SER A 55 -16.11 1.51 10.75
CA SER A 55 -16.24 0.56 9.63
C SER A 55 -17.20 -0.58 9.96
N PHE A 56 -17.15 -1.15 11.16
CA PHE A 56 -18.12 -2.15 11.61
C PHE A 56 -19.54 -1.59 11.69
N GLU A 57 -19.73 -0.40 12.29
CA GLU A 57 -21.02 0.27 12.35
C GLU A 57 -21.62 0.48 10.94
N ARG A 58 -20.78 0.87 9.97
CA ARG A 58 -21.19 1.01 8.58
C ARG A 58 -21.54 -0.33 7.94
N CYS A 59 -20.76 -1.38 8.18
CA CYS A 59 -21.10 -2.73 7.70
C CYS A 59 -22.44 -3.23 8.24
N GLU A 60 -22.81 -2.88 9.46
CA GLU A 60 -24.12 -3.20 10.03
C GLU A 60 -25.24 -2.33 9.43
N SER A 61 -25.09 -1.01 9.51
CA SER A 61 -26.14 -0.05 9.12
C SER A 61 -26.46 -0.05 7.63
N THR A 62 -25.50 -0.42 6.77
CA THR A 62 -25.65 -0.47 5.30
C THR A 62 -26.04 -1.85 4.77
N GLY A 63 -26.29 -2.84 5.63
CA GLY A 63 -26.82 -4.14 5.24
C GLY A 63 -25.80 -5.24 4.94
N ARG A 64 -24.50 -4.98 5.01
CA ARG A 64 -23.44 -5.97 4.75
C ARG A 64 -23.51 -7.16 5.72
N VAL A 65 -23.64 -6.90 7.02
CA VAL A 65 -23.87 -7.96 8.03
C VAL A 65 -25.23 -8.66 7.82
N LYS A 66 -26.27 -7.90 7.45
CA LYS A 66 -27.58 -8.45 7.15
C LYS A 66 -27.56 -9.44 5.97
N ASN A 67 -26.73 -9.22 4.96
CA ASN A 67 -26.55 -10.15 3.85
C ASN A 67 -26.12 -11.53 4.34
N PHE A 68 -25.14 -11.61 5.27
CA PHE A 68 -24.73 -12.89 5.87
C PHE A 68 -25.85 -13.56 6.69
N VAL A 69 -26.62 -12.77 7.45
CA VAL A 69 -27.76 -13.30 8.22
C VAL A 69 -28.81 -13.90 7.29
N MET A 70 -29.08 -13.26 6.15
CA MET A 70 -30.05 -13.76 5.17
C MET A 70 -29.50 -14.98 4.41
N ALA A 71 -28.22 -14.98 4.06
CA ALA A 71 -27.56 -16.12 3.44
C ALA A 71 -27.59 -17.35 4.33
N ALA A 72 -27.38 -17.21 5.64
CA ALA A 72 -27.52 -18.28 6.62
C ALA A 72 -28.92 -18.89 6.67
N LYS A 73 -29.97 -18.10 6.39
CA LYS A 73 -31.36 -18.53 6.34
C LYS A 73 -31.82 -18.98 4.95
N LYS A 74 -31.00 -18.71 3.91
CA LYS A 74 -31.37 -18.87 2.50
C LYS A 74 -32.73 -18.19 2.17
N GLN A 75 -32.91 -17.00 2.71
CA GLN A 75 -34.18 -16.27 2.59
C GLN A 75 -33.94 -14.76 2.62
N GLY A 76 -34.62 -14.04 1.75
CA GLY A 76 -34.58 -12.58 1.67
C GLY A 76 -34.08 -12.08 0.33
N LYS A 77 -33.67 -10.81 0.31
CA LYS A 77 -33.11 -10.16 -0.88
C LYS A 77 -31.79 -9.50 -0.49
N PHE A 78 -30.79 -9.62 -1.34
CA PHE A 78 -29.49 -8.95 -1.18
C PHE A 78 -29.68 -7.43 -0.96
N CYS A 79 -29.00 -6.87 0.05
CA CYS A 79 -29.30 -5.53 0.58
C CYS A 79 -28.41 -4.43 0.02
N THR A 80 -27.24 -4.76 -0.51
CA THR A 80 -26.23 -3.78 -0.95
C THR A 80 -26.17 -3.69 -2.46
N THR A 81 -25.44 -2.68 -3.00
CA THR A 81 -25.36 -2.43 -4.43
C THR A 81 -24.42 -3.41 -5.13
N TYR A 82 -23.32 -3.80 -4.47
CA TYR A 82 -22.27 -4.58 -5.10
C TYR A 82 -22.19 -6.01 -4.53
N PRO A 83 -22.10 -7.04 -5.38
CA PRO A 83 -22.12 -8.43 -4.93
C PRO A 83 -20.84 -8.85 -4.17
N PHE A 84 -19.85 -7.99 -4.13
CA PHE A 84 -18.56 -8.19 -3.45
C PHE A 84 -18.45 -7.42 -2.12
N ASP A 85 -19.52 -6.84 -1.62
CA ASP A 85 -19.55 -6.09 -0.36
C ASP A 85 -19.32 -6.96 0.90
N ASP A 86 -19.36 -8.30 0.77
CA ASP A 86 -18.94 -9.23 1.81
C ASP A 86 -17.50 -8.93 2.27
N THR A 87 -16.64 -8.44 1.35
CA THR A 87 -15.24 -8.14 1.63
C THR A 87 -15.03 -7.02 2.64
N ASP A 88 -15.99 -6.10 2.79
CA ASP A 88 -15.87 -5.00 3.75
C ASP A 88 -15.84 -5.51 5.19
N ILE A 89 -16.60 -6.58 5.49
CA ILE A 89 -16.56 -7.27 6.78
C ILE A 89 -15.21 -7.96 6.95
N TYR A 90 -14.73 -8.70 5.94
CA TYR A 90 -13.47 -9.42 6.02
C TYR A 90 -12.29 -8.46 6.22
N LYS A 91 -12.19 -7.39 5.46
CA LYS A 91 -11.14 -6.36 5.60
C LYS A 91 -11.17 -5.72 6.99
N THR A 92 -12.36 -5.42 7.51
CA THR A 92 -12.50 -4.82 8.84
C THR A 92 -12.08 -5.81 9.94
N ILE A 93 -12.42 -7.11 9.82
CA ILE A 93 -11.94 -8.16 10.72
C ILE A 93 -10.41 -8.30 10.63
N GLU A 94 -9.81 -8.22 9.44
CA GLU A 94 -8.36 -8.26 9.26
C GLU A 94 -7.68 -7.13 10.03
N GLY A 95 -8.13 -5.88 9.84
CA GLY A 95 -7.58 -4.73 10.56
C GLY A 95 -7.77 -4.80 12.08
N ALA A 96 -8.95 -5.22 12.52
CA ALA A 96 -9.24 -5.44 13.92
C ALA A 96 -8.35 -6.55 14.52
N SER A 97 -8.05 -7.60 13.76
CA SER A 97 -7.16 -8.68 14.19
C SER A 97 -5.73 -8.19 14.36
N PHE A 98 -5.21 -7.37 13.45
CA PHE A 98 -3.89 -6.74 13.63
C PHE A 98 -3.86 -5.83 14.86
N SER A 99 -4.94 -5.07 15.11
CA SER A 99 -5.05 -4.26 16.32
C SER A 99 -5.04 -5.13 17.60
N LEU A 100 -5.81 -6.23 17.62
CA LEU A 100 -5.87 -7.16 18.76
C LEU A 100 -4.53 -7.84 19.04
N ALA A 101 -3.68 -8.06 18.04
CA ALA A 101 -2.37 -8.68 18.19
C ALA A 101 -1.43 -7.83 19.08
N VAL A 102 -1.59 -6.51 19.08
CA VAL A 102 -0.75 -5.56 19.84
C VAL A 102 -1.49 -4.87 20.99
N HIS A 103 -2.83 -4.79 20.90
CA HIS A 103 -3.71 -4.17 21.90
C HIS A 103 -4.88 -5.12 22.19
N PRO A 104 -4.74 -6.09 23.12
CA PRO A 104 -5.82 -7.00 23.49
C PRO A 104 -7.06 -6.25 24.00
N ASP A 105 -8.22 -6.54 23.39
CA ASP A 105 -9.53 -5.96 23.74
C ASP A 105 -10.60 -7.07 23.73
N ALA A 106 -11.08 -7.45 24.91
CA ALA A 106 -12.04 -8.53 25.06
C ALA A 106 -13.42 -8.21 24.44
N ARG A 107 -13.82 -6.94 24.39
CA ARG A 107 -15.10 -6.52 23.78
C ARG A 107 -15.02 -6.64 22.27
N LEU A 108 -13.96 -6.10 21.66
CA LEU A 108 -13.70 -6.23 20.23
C LEU A 108 -13.59 -7.70 19.82
N GLN A 109 -12.86 -8.51 20.60
CA GLN A 109 -12.72 -9.94 20.32
C GLN A 109 -14.08 -10.68 20.35
N THR A 110 -14.92 -10.40 21.36
CA THR A 110 -16.27 -11.00 21.47
C THR A 110 -17.15 -10.59 20.29
N TYR A 111 -17.07 -9.33 19.88
CA TYR A 111 -17.82 -8.83 18.73
C TYR A 111 -17.38 -9.51 17.43
N ILE A 112 -16.08 -9.62 17.18
CA ILE A 112 -15.53 -10.33 16.01
C ILE A 112 -15.96 -11.80 16.02
N ASP A 113 -15.89 -12.49 17.17
CA ASP A 113 -16.33 -13.88 17.28
C ASP A 113 -17.82 -14.05 16.92
N SER A 114 -18.67 -13.07 17.28
CA SER A 114 -20.08 -13.05 16.89
C SER A 114 -20.29 -12.89 15.38
N LEU A 115 -19.52 -12.01 14.74
CA LEU A 115 -19.54 -11.84 13.28
C LEU A 115 -19.06 -13.11 12.57
N ILE A 116 -17.96 -13.71 13.04
CA ILE A 116 -17.43 -14.96 12.50
C ILE A 116 -18.49 -16.08 12.59
N ALA A 117 -19.24 -16.15 13.68
CA ALA A 117 -20.31 -17.13 13.83
C ALA A 117 -21.45 -16.89 12.80
N ILE A 118 -21.75 -15.63 12.47
CA ILE A 118 -22.74 -15.27 11.42
C ILE A 118 -22.19 -15.69 10.04
N VAL A 119 -20.93 -15.36 9.74
CA VAL A 119 -20.24 -15.75 8.49
C VAL A 119 -20.24 -17.27 8.32
N GLY A 120 -19.89 -18.02 9.38
CA GLY A 120 -19.86 -19.48 9.34
C GLY A 120 -21.22 -20.11 9.08
N LYS A 121 -22.33 -19.51 9.60
CA LYS A 121 -23.69 -19.97 9.30
C LYS A 121 -24.12 -19.70 7.84
N ALA A 122 -23.53 -18.72 7.19
CA ALA A 122 -23.80 -18.42 5.78
C ALA A 122 -23.03 -19.33 4.81
N GLN A 123 -21.99 -20.04 5.30
CA GLN A 123 -21.21 -20.95 4.46
C GLN A 123 -22.05 -22.20 4.09
N GLU A 124 -22.07 -22.52 2.79
CA GLU A 124 -22.76 -23.72 2.30
C GLU A 124 -22.01 -25.01 2.71
N PRO A 125 -22.71 -26.18 2.68
CA PRO A 125 -22.13 -27.43 3.19
C PRO A 125 -20.82 -27.87 2.54
N ASP A 126 -20.58 -27.50 1.27
CA ASP A 126 -19.36 -27.80 0.51
C ASP A 126 -18.25 -26.74 0.68
N GLY A 127 -18.52 -25.65 1.41
CA GLY A 127 -17.56 -24.58 1.65
C GLY A 127 -17.80 -23.31 0.84
N TYR A 128 -18.74 -23.29 -0.11
CA TYR A 128 -19.07 -22.08 -0.85
C TYR A 128 -19.56 -20.96 0.09
N LEU A 129 -19.09 -19.74 -0.15
CA LEU A 129 -19.45 -18.59 0.69
C LEU A 129 -19.45 -17.31 -0.17
N TYR A 130 -20.65 -16.86 -0.56
CA TYR A 130 -20.85 -15.67 -1.35
C TYR A 130 -22.32 -15.24 -1.21
N THR A 131 -22.58 -14.21 -0.39
CA THR A 131 -23.96 -13.88 0.03
C THR A 131 -24.85 -13.44 -1.12
N ALA A 132 -24.29 -12.75 -2.12
CA ALA A 132 -25.01 -12.27 -3.30
C ALA A 132 -25.68 -13.39 -4.13
N ARG A 133 -25.28 -14.65 -3.93
CA ARG A 133 -25.90 -15.83 -4.55
C ARG A 133 -26.59 -16.71 -3.52
N THR A 134 -25.96 -16.96 -2.36
CA THR A 134 -26.48 -17.91 -1.36
C THR A 134 -27.81 -17.50 -0.76
N ILE A 135 -28.15 -16.20 -0.68
CA ILE A 135 -29.43 -15.69 -0.17
C ILE A 135 -30.60 -16.28 -0.95
N ASN A 136 -30.55 -16.21 -2.28
CA ASN A 136 -31.57 -16.75 -3.19
C ASN A 136 -30.90 -17.30 -4.47
N PRO A 137 -30.49 -18.58 -4.51
CA PRO A 137 -29.81 -19.15 -5.68
C PRO A 137 -30.65 -19.15 -6.97
N ASN A 138 -31.99 -19.06 -6.86
CA ASN A 138 -32.88 -19.01 -8.04
C ASN A 138 -32.93 -17.60 -8.66
N GLU A 139 -32.71 -16.57 -7.85
CA GLU A 139 -32.68 -15.17 -8.25
C GLU A 139 -31.47 -14.49 -7.59
N PRO A 140 -30.23 -14.85 -8.00
CA PRO A 140 -29.03 -14.24 -7.45
C PRO A 140 -28.93 -12.77 -7.85
N HIS A 141 -27.99 -12.03 -7.23
CA HIS A 141 -27.66 -10.68 -7.68
C HIS A 141 -27.36 -10.65 -9.18
N ALA A 142 -27.76 -9.61 -9.90
CA ALA A 142 -27.65 -9.54 -11.37
C ALA A 142 -26.23 -9.74 -11.91
N TRP A 143 -25.19 -9.38 -11.11
CA TRP A 143 -23.79 -9.57 -11.44
C TRP A 143 -23.25 -10.94 -10.99
N ALA A 144 -23.92 -11.63 -10.10
CA ALA A 144 -23.61 -13.02 -9.77
C ALA A 144 -24.29 -13.93 -10.81
N GLY A 145 -23.61 -14.83 -11.44
CA GLY A 145 -24.19 -15.76 -12.41
C GLY A 145 -25.26 -16.67 -11.80
N LYS A 146 -26.05 -17.35 -12.66
CA LYS A 146 -26.96 -18.42 -12.23
C LYS A 146 -26.19 -19.60 -11.66
N GLU A 147 -25.06 -19.91 -12.28
CA GLU A 147 -24.13 -20.91 -11.79
C GLU A 147 -22.99 -20.25 -10.99
N ARG A 148 -22.41 -20.99 -10.05
CA ARG A 148 -21.22 -20.54 -9.30
C ARG A 148 -20.06 -20.30 -10.27
N TRP A 149 -19.32 -19.22 -10.09
CA TRP A 149 -18.14 -18.87 -10.88
C TRP A 149 -18.43 -18.59 -12.37
N GLU A 150 -19.69 -18.37 -12.74
CA GLU A 150 -20.11 -18.14 -14.12
C GLU A 150 -19.59 -16.79 -14.65
N LYS A 151 -19.70 -15.75 -13.82
CA LYS A 151 -19.37 -14.37 -14.20
C LYS A 151 -18.06 -13.87 -13.56
N GLU A 152 -17.15 -14.78 -13.25
CA GLU A 152 -15.90 -14.40 -12.60
C GLU A 152 -15.01 -13.52 -13.51
N ARG A 153 -15.07 -13.67 -14.85
CA ARG A 153 -14.44 -12.76 -15.82
C ARG A 153 -15.21 -11.45 -16.05
N GLU A 154 -16.27 -11.23 -15.32
CA GLU A 154 -17.05 -9.99 -15.33
C GLU A 154 -16.93 -9.33 -13.96
N LEU A 155 -18.06 -9.07 -13.30
CA LEU A 155 -18.11 -8.31 -12.05
C LEU A 155 -18.66 -9.12 -10.85
N SER A 156 -18.73 -10.46 -10.94
CA SER A 156 -19.20 -11.26 -9.79
C SER A 156 -18.21 -11.20 -8.62
N HIS A 157 -16.93 -11.28 -8.92
CA HIS A 157 -15.86 -11.20 -7.92
C HIS A 157 -15.99 -12.22 -6.77
N GLU A 158 -16.42 -13.44 -7.07
CA GLU A 158 -16.52 -14.52 -6.09
C GLU A 158 -15.15 -14.89 -5.51
N LEU A 159 -14.11 -14.96 -6.37
CA LEU A 159 -12.74 -15.21 -5.94
C LEU A 159 -12.12 -14.03 -5.17
N TYR A 160 -12.52 -12.79 -5.45
CA TYR A 160 -12.14 -11.62 -4.67
C TYR A 160 -12.69 -11.72 -3.23
N ASN A 161 -13.96 -12.12 -3.07
CA ASN A 161 -14.54 -12.36 -1.76
C ASN A 161 -13.80 -13.47 -1.00
N ALA A 162 -13.47 -14.58 -1.67
CA ALA A 162 -12.68 -15.66 -1.10
C ALA A 162 -11.29 -15.18 -0.66
N GLY A 163 -10.61 -14.39 -1.50
CA GLY A 163 -9.28 -13.84 -1.19
C GLY A 163 -9.26 -13.02 0.09
N HIS A 164 -10.21 -12.09 0.25
CA HIS A 164 -10.30 -11.28 1.47
C HIS A 164 -10.72 -12.09 2.70
N LEU A 165 -11.53 -13.14 2.54
CA LEU A 165 -11.79 -14.11 3.62
C LEU A 165 -10.49 -14.78 4.08
N TYR A 166 -9.63 -15.20 3.14
CA TYR A 166 -8.36 -15.88 3.48
C TYR A 166 -7.37 -14.93 4.17
N GLU A 167 -7.27 -13.69 3.69
CA GLU A 167 -6.47 -12.63 4.32
C GLU A 167 -6.90 -12.38 5.78
N ALA A 168 -8.22 -12.18 5.99
CA ALA A 168 -8.80 -11.97 7.31
C ALA A 168 -8.60 -13.18 8.23
N ALA A 169 -8.79 -14.38 7.70
CA ALA A 169 -8.64 -15.63 8.48
C ALA A 169 -7.19 -15.86 8.92
N ALA A 170 -6.23 -15.58 8.03
CA ALA A 170 -4.82 -15.64 8.37
C ALA A 170 -4.46 -14.63 9.47
N ALA A 171 -4.87 -13.37 9.32
CA ALA A 171 -4.64 -12.32 10.31
C ALA A 171 -5.26 -12.67 11.67
N HIS A 172 -6.52 -13.11 11.68
CA HIS A 172 -7.23 -13.49 12.90
C HIS A 172 -6.57 -14.68 13.62
N PHE A 173 -6.16 -15.72 12.87
CA PHE A 173 -5.47 -16.87 13.45
C PHE A 173 -4.10 -16.49 14.02
N LEU A 174 -3.31 -15.67 13.30
CA LEU A 174 -2.00 -15.24 13.77
C LEU A 174 -2.10 -14.37 15.03
N ALA A 175 -3.11 -13.49 15.11
CA ALA A 175 -3.34 -12.62 16.25
C ALA A 175 -3.87 -13.35 17.47
N THR A 176 -4.87 -14.24 17.30
CA THR A 176 -5.67 -14.78 18.40
C THR A 176 -5.43 -16.25 18.69
N LYS A 177 -4.80 -16.99 17.75
CA LYS A 177 -4.66 -18.45 17.72
C LYS A 177 -6.00 -19.20 17.62
N LYS A 178 -7.14 -18.48 17.47
CA LYS A 178 -8.45 -19.10 17.26
C LYS A 178 -8.59 -19.57 15.83
N ARG A 179 -9.19 -20.74 15.65
CA ARG A 179 -9.37 -21.36 14.33
C ARG A 179 -10.74 -21.11 13.69
N ASN A 180 -11.66 -20.45 14.41
CA ASN A 180 -13.06 -20.30 13.98
C ASN A 180 -13.19 -19.69 12.56
N LEU A 181 -12.50 -18.59 12.25
CA LEU A 181 -12.50 -18.01 10.89
C LEU A 181 -11.58 -18.81 9.96
N LEU A 182 -10.46 -19.31 10.46
CA LEU A 182 -9.53 -20.10 9.66
C LEU A 182 -10.19 -21.37 9.11
N ASP A 183 -10.98 -22.09 9.91
CA ASP A 183 -11.65 -23.31 9.46
C ASP A 183 -12.71 -23.04 8.38
N ILE A 184 -13.42 -21.90 8.45
CA ILE A 184 -14.31 -21.42 7.39
C ILE A 184 -13.53 -21.14 6.10
N ALA A 185 -12.40 -20.44 6.21
CA ALA A 185 -11.54 -20.11 5.08
C ALA A 185 -10.92 -21.36 4.43
N LEU A 186 -10.41 -22.31 5.23
CA LEU A 186 -9.84 -23.56 4.74
C LEU A 186 -10.86 -24.39 3.97
N LYS A 187 -12.09 -24.49 4.48
CA LYS A 187 -13.17 -25.19 3.81
C LYS A 187 -13.53 -24.56 2.47
N ASN A 188 -13.54 -23.21 2.39
CA ASN A 188 -13.77 -22.49 1.14
C ASN A 188 -12.57 -22.64 0.19
N ALA A 189 -11.33 -22.57 0.67
CA ALA A 189 -10.13 -22.74 -0.13
C ALA A 189 -10.02 -24.16 -0.71
N ASP A 190 -10.43 -25.17 0.04
CA ASP A 190 -10.49 -26.56 -0.44
C ASP A 190 -11.48 -26.72 -1.59
N LEU A 191 -12.64 -26.07 -1.50
CA LEU A 191 -13.60 -26.02 -2.61
C LEU A 191 -12.97 -25.29 -3.83
N VAL A 192 -12.36 -24.12 -3.64
CA VAL A 192 -11.70 -23.38 -4.75
C VAL A 192 -10.65 -24.26 -5.42
N CYS A 193 -9.77 -24.90 -4.67
CA CYS A 193 -8.77 -25.83 -5.20
C CYS A 193 -9.37 -27.05 -5.89
N SER A 194 -10.57 -27.49 -5.48
CA SER A 194 -11.26 -28.60 -6.14
C SER A 194 -11.87 -28.20 -7.49
N VAL A 195 -12.26 -26.94 -7.65
CA VAL A 195 -12.92 -26.40 -8.86
C VAL A 195 -11.92 -25.93 -9.91
N PHE A 196 -10.85 -25.23 -9.50
CA PHE A 196 -9.89 -24.59 -10.39
C PHE A 196 -8.56 -25.35 -10.45
N GLY A 197 -7.93 -25.37 -11.60
CA GLY A 197 -6.63 -26.01 -11.81
C GLY A 197 -6.51 -26.72 -13.15
N PRO A 198 -5.36 -27.33 -13.43
CA PRO A 198 -5.17 -28.14 -14.64
C PRO A 198 -6.20 -29.26 -14.74
N GLY A 199 -6.88 -29.36 -15.88
CA GLY A 199 -7.96 -30.35 -16.11
C GLY A 199 -9.28 -30.05 -15.38
N LYS A 200 -9.42 -28.87 -14.79
CA LYS A 200 -10.62 -28.39 -14.12
C LYS A 200 -11.11 -27.09 -14.78
N LYS A 201 -11.83 -26.22 -14.05
CA LYS A 201 -12.29 -24.95 -14.58
C LYS A 201 -11.11 -23.99 -14.80
N HIS A 202 -11.02 -23.44 -16.02
CA HIS A 202 -10.01 -22.51 -16.48
C HIS A 202 -10.56 -21.09 -16.49
N VAL A 203 -10.37 -20.36 -15.40
CA VAL A 203 -10.81 -18.97 -15.23
C VAL A 203 -9.77 -18.24 -14.38
N ALA A 204 -9.25 -17.13 -14.87
CA ALA A 204 -8.48 -16.20 -14.04
C ALA A 204 -9.44 -15.38 -13.16
N PRO A 205 -9.07 -15.04 -11.91
CA PRO A 205 -9.89 -14.18 -11.05
C PRO A 205 -10.21 -12.84 -11.71
N GLY A 206 -11.46 -12.41 -11.65
CA GLY A 206 -11.88 -11.12 -12.19
C GLY A 206 -11.35 -9.95 -11.39
N HIS A 207 -11.13 -10.13 -10.08
CA HIS A 207 -10.36 -9.23 -9.24
C HIS A 207 -9.41 -10.06 -8.38
N GLU A 208 -8.16 -9.68 -8.38
CA GLU A 208 -7.08 -10.35 -7.66
C GLU A 208 -7.19 -10.09 -6.14
N ILE A 209 -6.59 -10.92 -5.39
CA ILE A 209 -6.31 -11.07 -3.97
C ILE A 209 -6.37 -12.55 -3.54
N VAL A 210 -7.12 -13.39 -4.25
CA VAL A 210 -7.25 -14.81 -3.89
C VAL A 210 -5.89 -15.51 -3.92
N GLU A 211 -5.03 -15.13 -4.84
CA GLU A 211 -3.67 -15.66 -4.96
C GLU A 211 -2.84 -15.35 -3.71
N MET A 212 -2.85 -14.10 -3.23
CA MET A 212 -2.19 -13.69 -1.99
C MET A 212 -2.78 -14.41 -0.78
N GLY A 213 -4.11 -14.50 -0.71
CA GLY A 213 -4.81 -15.20 0.36
C GLY A 213 -4.46 -16.69 0.42
N LEU A 214 -4.42 -17.37 -0.73
CA LEU A 214 -4.00 -18.77 -0.84
C LEU A 214 -2.55 -18.98 -0.39
N VAL A 215 -1.65 -18.06 -0.75
CA VAL A 215 -0.26 -18.10 -0.26
C VAL A 215 -0.20 -17.98 1.27
N LYS A 216 -0.99 -17.09 1.88
CA LYS A 216 -1.05 -16.99 3.36
C LYS A 216 -1.57 -18.27 4.00
N LEU A 217 -2.61 -18.90 3.42
CA LEU A 217 -3.10 -20.19 3.90
C LEU A 217 -2.05 -21.31 3.72
N TYR A 218 -1.30 -21.31 2.60
CA TYR A 218 -0.17 -22.21 2.42
C TYR A 218 0.89 -22.04 3.52
N ARG A 219 1.28 -20.80 3.84
CA ARG A 219 2.26 -20.52 4.90
C ARG A 219 1.80 -20.99 6.30
N ILE A 220 0.49 -20.97 6.57
CA ILE A 220 -0.08 -21.44 7.85
C ILE A 220 -0.18 -22.96 7.90
N THR A 221 -0.57 -23.61 6.78
CA THR A 221 -0.96 -25.03 6.78
C THR A 221 0.08 -25.96 6.18
N GLY A 222 0.97 -25.46 5.32
CA GLY A 222 1.87 -26.26 4.50
C GLY A 222 1.19 -27.01 3.34
N LYS A 223 -0.13 -26.77 3.10
CA LYS A 223 -0.90 -27.48 2.08
C LYS A 223 -0.55 -26.98 0.68
N LYS A 224 0.18 -27.80 -0.09
CA LYS A 224 0.76 -27.44 -1.40
C LYS A 224 -0.28 -27.06 -2.43
N GLU A 225 -1.49 -27.60 -2.35
CA GLU A 225 -2.61 -27.32 -3.24
C GLU A 225 -2.94 -25.81 -3.27
N TYR A 226 -2.82 -25.09 -2.13
CA TYR A 226 -3.06 -23.68 -2.07
C TYR A 226 -2.04 -22.89 -2.90
N LEU A 227 -0.74 -23.21 -2.77
CA LEU A 227 0.30 -22.57 -3.58
C LEU A 227 0.15 -22.93 -5.06
N SER A 228 -0.16 -24.20 -5.39
CA SER A 228 -0.37 -24.64 -6.76
C SER A 228 -1.56 -23.94 -7.42
N THR A 229 -2.65 -23.72 -6.67
CA THR A 229 -3.83 -23.01 -7.20
C THR A 229 -3.56 -21.51 -7.36
N ALA A 230 -2.81 -20.89 -6.44
CA ALA A 230 -2.37 -19.50 -6.60
C ALA A 230 -1.51 -19.34 -7.87
N LYS A 231 -0.54 -20.24 -8.10
CA LYS A 231 0.27 -20.26 -9.32
C LYS A 231 -0.58 -20.47 -10.57
N PHE A 232 -1.54 -21.39 -10.52
CA PHE A 232 -2.46 -21.65 -11.64
C PHE A 232 -3.24 -20.38 -12.04
N PHE A 233 -3.77 -19.60 -11.09
CA PHE A 233 -4.49 -18.38 -11.41
C PHE A 233 -3.61 -17.32 -12.08
N ILE A 234 -2.34 -17.23 -11.70
CA ILE A 234 -1.36 -16.35 -12.36
C ILE A 234 -1.08 -16.85 -13.80
N GLU A 235 -0.86 -18.15 -13.99
CA GLU A 235 -0.55 -18.76 -15.30
C GLU A 235 -1.75 -18.84 -16.23
N GLU A 236 -2.98 -18.75 -15.71
CA GLU A 236 -4.20 -18.74 -16.50
C GLU A 236 -4.43 -17.41 -17.24
N ARG A 237 -3.81 -16.32 -16.75
CA ARG A 237 -3.92 -15.00 -17.39
C ARG A 237 -3.33 -14.99 -18.79
N GLY A 238 -4.00 -14.28 -19.70
CA GLY A 238 -3.65 -14.18 -21.11
C GLY A 238 -4.10 -15.36 -21.96
N ARG A 239 -4.75 -16.38 -21.37
CA ARG A 239 -5.23 -17.56 -22.11
C ARG A 239 -6.63 -17.37 -22.70
N TYR A 240 -7.46 -16.55 -22.07
CA TYR A 240 -8.81 -16.28 -22.57
C TYR A 240 -8.79 -15.38 -23.80
N LYS A 241 -9.52 -15.76 -24.85
CA LYS A 241 -9.54 -15.05 -26.15
C LYS A 241 -10.90 -14.38 -26.47
N GLY A 242 -11.83 -14.37 -25.52
CA GLY A 242 -13.16 -13.81 -25.73
C GLY A 242 -13.30 -12.33 -25.43
N TYR A 243 -12.21 -11.62 -25.11
CA TYR A 243 -12.23 -10.17 -24.90
C TYR A 243 -12.36 -9.40 -26.21
N ASP A 244 -13.06 -8.26 -26.15
CA ASP A 244 -13.19 -7.31 -27.25
C ASP A 244 -12.27 -6.10 -27.03
N SER A 245 -11.05 -6.17 -27.59
CA SER A 245 -10.07 -5.08 -27.51
C SER A 245 -10.45 -3.83 -28.31
N THR A 246 -11.50 -3.90 -29.14
CA THR A 246 -11.99 -2.78 -29.96
C THR A 246 -13.14 -2.03 -29.29
N SER A 247 -13.69 -2.57 -28.21
CA SER A 247 -14.77 -1.96 -27.44
C SER A 247 -14.33 -0.66 -26.80
N LYS A 248 -15.23 0.32 -26.76
CA LYS A 248 -15.05 1.56 -25.98
C LYS A 248 -15.21 1.34 -24.46
N ASP A 249 -15.88 0.25 -24.08
CA ASP A 249 -16.05 -0.12 -22.68
C ASP A 249 -14.76 -0.77 -22.19
N SER A 250 -14.04 -0.10 -21.31
CA SER A 250 -12.74 -0.55 -20.80
C SER A 250 -12.78 -1.98 -20.24
N TRP A 251 -13.83 -2.33 -19.53
CA TRP A 251 -14.03 -3.65 -18.90
C TRP A 251 -14.27 -4.81 -19.88
N LYS A 252 -14.48 -4.54 -21.17
CA LYS A 252 -14.53 -5.59 -22.21
C LYS A 252 -13.16 -5.97 -22.76
N SER A 253 -12.15 -5.17 -22.46
CA SER A 253 -10.76 -5.42 -22.88
C SER A 253 -10.04 -6.35 -21.91
N GLY A 254 -9.25 -7.30 -22.41
CA GLY A 254 -8.39 -8.16 -21.59
C GLY A 254 -7.36 -7.35 -20.79
N ALA A 255 -6.89 -6.22 -21.29
CA ALA A 255 -5.97 -5.33 -20.57
C ALA A 255 -6.56 -4.79 -19.27
N TYR A 256 -7.87 -4.50 -19.25
CA TYR A 256 -8.56 -4.05 -18.02
C TYR A 256 -8.43 -5.04 -16.87
N TRP A 257 -8.42 -6.34 -17.17
CA TRP A 257 -8.36 -7.45 -16.23
C TRP A 257 -6.92 -7.98 -16.02
N GLN A 258 -5.89 -7.35 -16.58
CA GLN A 258 -4.54 -7.89 -16.65
C GLN A 258 -4.48 -9.29 -17.32
N ASP A 259 -5.40 -9.57 -18.25
CA ASP A 259 -5.62 -10.87 -18.88
C ASP A 259 -5.46 -10.83 -20.43
N ASN A 260 -4.82 -9.77 -20.96
CA ASN A 260 -4.53 -9.61 -22.40
C ASN A 260 -3.31 -10.42 -22.85
N LYS A 261 -2.36 -10.68 -21.94
CA LYS A 261 -1.14 -11.47 -22.18
C LYS A 261 -0.83 -12.33 -20.95
N PRO A 262 -0.12 -13.48 -21.10
CA PRO A 262 0.48 -14.17 -19.98
C PRO A 262 1.31 -13.20 -19.14
N VAL A 263 1.31 -13.38 -17.82
CA VAL A 263 2.03 -12.47 -16.91
C VAL A 263 3.51 -12.34 -17.26
N VAL A 264 4.15 -13.44 -17.69
CA VAL A 264 5.57 -13.46 -18.09
C VAL A 264 5.88 -12.63 -19.34
N ASP A 265 4.86 -12.32 -20.15
CA ASP A 265 4.96 -11.52 -21.37
C ASP A 265 4.48 -10.07 -21.18
N GLN A 266 4.04 -9.70 -19.98
CA GLN A 266 3.62 -8.33 -19.66
C GLN A 266 4.84 -7.46 -19.41
N GLU A 267 4.83 -6.24 -19.97
CA GLU A 267 5.91 -5.26 -19.82
C GLU A 267 5.42 -3.91 -19.29
N GLU A 268 4.10 -3.70 -19.30
CA GLU A 268 3.45 -2.46 -18.86
C GLU A 268 2.34 -2.76 -17.83
N ALA A 269 2.14 -1.84 -16.90
CA ALA A 269 0.98 -1.84 -16.06
C ALA A 269 -0.22 -1.26 -16.81
N GLU A 270 -1.27 -2.06 -16.97
CA GLU A 270 -2.48 -1.71 -17.71
C GLU A 270 -3.73 -2.04 -16.89
N GLY A 271 -4.87 -1.50 -17.30
CA GLY A 271 -6.16 -1.80 -16.71
C GLY A 271 -6.33 -1.27 -15.29
N HIS A 272 -7.22 -1.87 -14.53
CA HIS A 272 -7.60 -1.42 -13.19
C HIS A 272 -6.41 -1.48 -12.22
N ALA A 273 -6.09 -0.35 -11.59
CA ALA A 273 -4.82 -0.18 -10.87
C ALA A 273 -4.73 -1.02 -9.57
N VAL A 274 -5.84 -1.23 -8.86
CA VAL A 274 -5.85 -2.06 -7.64
C VAL A 274 -5.64 -3.52 -7.99
N ARG A 275 -6.37 -4.04 -9.00
CA ARG A 275 -6.18 -5.41 -9.52
C ARG A 275 -4.74 -5.67 -9.89
N ALA A 276 -4.16 -4.80 -10.70
CA ALA A 276 -2.77 -4.89 -11.12
C ALA A 276 -1.80 -4.96 -9.93
N GLY A 277 -1.92 -4.05 -8.97
CA GLY A 277 -1.06 -4.03 -7.80
C GLY A 277 -1.17 -5.28 -6.92
N TYR A 278 -2.38 -5.83 -6.76
CA TYR A 278 -2.60 -7.09 -6.04
C TYR A 278 -2.04 -8.29 -6.82
N LEU A 279 -2.23 -8.33 -8.15
CA LEU A 279 -1.62 -9.35 -9.00
C LEU A 279 -0.10 -9.35 -8.86
N TYR A 280 0.54 -8.19 -9.02
CA TYR A 280 2.01 -8.10 -8.96
C TYR A 280 2.57 -8.46 -7.58
N ALA A 281 1.84 -8.14 -6.51
CA ALA A 281 2.17 -8.58 -5.16
C ALA A 281 2.05 -10.11 -5.03
N ALA A 282 0.99 -10.72 -5.58
CA ALA A 282 0.80 -12.16 -5.59
C ALA A 282 1.86 -12.89 -6.43
N VAL A 283 2.21 -12.32 -7.59
CA VAL A 283 3.28 -12.85 -8.44
C VAL A 283 4.61 -12.88 -7.69
N ALA A 284 4.94 -11.84 -6.94
CA ALA A 284 6.14 -11.82 -6.10
C ALA A 284 6.12 -12.93 -5.03
N ASP A 285 4.97 -13.14 -4.36
CA ASP A 285 4.80 -14.20 -3.36
C ASP A 285 5.00 -15.59 -3.98
N VAL A 286 4.35 -15.86 -5.12
CA VAL A 286 4.44 -17.17 -5.80
C VAL A 286 5.84 -17.39 -6.37
N ALA A 287 6.45 -16.38 -6.99
CA ALA A 287 7.80 -16.47 -7.53
C ALA A 287 8.83 -16.78 -6.43
N ALA A 288 8.76 -16.10 -5.29
CA ALA A 288 9.63 -16.37 -4.14
C ALA A 288 9.52 -17.82 -3.66
N LEU A 289 8.28 -18.36 -3.54
CA LEU A 289 8.02 -19.71 -3.02
C LEU A 289 8.29 -20.83 -4.03
N THR A 290 8.27 -20.52 -5.32
CA THR A 290 8.50 -21.52 -6.38
C THR A 290 9.88 -21.44 -7.01
N GLY A 291 10.62 -20.34 -6.80
CA GLY A 291 11.90 -20.06 -7.47
C GLY A 291 11.71 -19.78 -8.96
N ASP A 292 10.60 -19.15 -9.35
CA ASP A 292 10.26 -18.88 -10.74
C ASP A 292 10.82 -17.52 -11.19
N ASP A 293 12.03 -17.53 -11.73
CA ASP A 293 12.73 -16.31 -12.17
C ASP A 293 12.00 -15.59 -13.33
N SER A 294 11.21 -16.31 -14.14
CA SER A 294 10.47 -15.68 -15.23
C SER A 294 9.39 -14.73 -14.73
N LEU A 295 8.73 -15.09 -13.64
CA LEU A 295 7.77 -14.23 -12.96
C LEU A 295 8.45 -13.02 -12.32
N ILE A 296 9.65 -13.20 -11.71
CA ILE A 296 10.43 -12.10 -11.15
C ILE A 296 10.80 -11.09 -12.24
N HIS A 297 11.35 -11.56 -13.37
CA HIS A 297 11.70 -10.70 -14.50
C HIS A 297 10.50 -9.92 -15.06
N ALA A 298 9.31 -10.52 -15.11
CA ALA A 298 8.10 -9.84 -15.58
C ALA A 298 7.70 -8.69 -14.65
N ILE A 299 7.64 -8.94 -13.32
CA ILE A 299 7.26 -7.88 -12.37
C ILE A 299 8.34 -6.80 -12.24
N ASP A 300 9.60 -7.09 -12.48
CA ASP A 300 10.69 -6.09 -12.56
C ASP A 300 10.50 -5.13 -13.75
N LYS A 301 10.13 -5.65 -14.92
CA LYS A 301 9.81 -4.82 -16.10
C LYS A 301 8.59 -3.94 -15.87
N ILE A 302 7.52 -4.54 -15.33
CA ILE A 302 6.29 -3.82 -15.04
C ILE A 302 6.53 -2.73 -13.98
N TRP A 303 7.32 -3.04 -12.93
CA TRP A 303 7.68 -2.06 -11.91
C TRP A 303 8.45 -0.88 -12.52
N THR A 304 9.39 -1.15 -13.42
CA THR A 304 10.12 -0.12 -14.14
C THR A 304 9.19 0.76 -14.97
N ASN A 305 8.23 0.17 -15.70
CA ASN A 305 7.23 0.93 -16.43
C ASN A 305 6.40 1.85 -15.52
N VAL A 306 5.92 1.34 -14.37
CA VAL A 306 5.14 2.15 -13.43
C VAL A 306 5.95 3.34 -12.91
N VAL A 307 7.16 3.09 -12.42
CA VAL A 307 7.96 4.12 -11.76
C VAL A 307 8.55 5.13 -12.74
N GLU A 308 8.79 4.71 -13.99
CA GLU A 308 9.31 5.60 -15.03
C GLU A 308 8.23 6.40 -15.76
N LYS A 309 6.95 5.93 -15.78
CA LYS A 309 5.97 6.49 -16.72
C LYS A 309 4.55 6.66 -16.19
N LYS A 310 4.17 5.99 -15.09
CA LYS A 310 2.74 5.88 -14.69
C LYS A 310 2.46 6.21 -13.22
N MET A 311 3.45 6.67 -12.46
CA MET A 311 3.30 7.02 -11.05
C MET A 311 3.21 8.55 -10.87
N TYR A 312 2.30 9.00 -10.04
CA TYR A 312 2.21 10.41 -9.64
C TYR A 312 3.28 10.81 -8.62
N VAL A 313 3.59 12.10 -8.58
CA VAL A 313 4.68 12.64 -7.74
C VAL A 313 4.48 12.40 -6.23
N GLN A 314 3.23 12.26 -5.78
CA GLN A 314 2.90 11.92 -4.38
C GLN A 314 2.86 10.40 -4.10
N GLY A 315 3.24 9.56 -5.07
CA GLY A 315 3.36 8.12 -4.87
C GLY A 315 2.06 7.32 -5.06
N SER A 316 1.07 7.86 -5.78
CA SER A 316 -0.13 7.11 -6.18
C SER A 316 -0.04 6.68 -7.65
N VAL A 317 -0.95 5.80 -8.05
CA VAL A 317 -1.11 5.27 -9.41
C VAL A 317 -2.59 5.19 -9.78
N GLY A 318 -2.87 5.03 -11.08
CA GLY A 318 -4.24 4.96 -11.60
C GLY A 318 -4.75 6.34 -12.01
N ALA A 319 -4.50 6.75 -13.26
CA ALA A 319 -4.75 8.11 -13.74
C ALA A 319 -6.21 8.34 -14.15
N ILE A 320 -6.88 7.28 -14.64
CA ILE A 320 -8.13 7.37 -15.38
C ILE A 320 -9.30 6.88 -14.53
N GLY A 321 -10.34 7.71 -14.36
CA GLY A 321 -11.51 7.39 -13.57
C GLY A 321 -12.42 6.33 -14.24
N ASP A 322 -12.50 6.31 -15.58
CA ASP A 322 -13.21 5.24 -16.28
C ASP A 322 -12.50 3.90 -16.08
N GLY A 323 -13.15 2.98 -15.36
CA GLY A 323 -12.60 1.69 -15.00
C GLY A 323 -11.44 1.75 -13.99
N GLU A 324 -11.23 2.86 -13.29
CA GLU A 324 -10.26 2.96 -12.17
C GLU A 324 -8.84 2.53 -12.58
N ARG A 325 -8.41 2.90 -13.78
CA ARG A 325 -7.29 2.26 -14.49
C ARG A 325 -6.05 3.13 -14.63
N TYR A 326 -4.94 2.47 -14.94
CA TYR A 326 -3.76 3.15 -15.47
C TYR A 326 -4.09 3.89 -16.77
N GLY A 327 -3.49 5.06 -16.96
CA GLY A 327 -3.45 5.76 -18.24
C GLY A 327 -2.37 5.18 -19.16
N ASN A 328 -2.22 5.78 -20.34
CA ASN A 328 -1.08 5.54 -21.20
C ASN A 328 0.23 5.98 -20.52
N ASN A 329 1.37 5.64 -21.11
CA ASN A 329 2.65 6.13 -20.60
C ASN A 329 2.67 7.67 -20.60
N TYR A 330 3.01 8.28 -19.46
CA TYR A 330 3.03 9.74 -19.22
C TYR A 330 1.65 10.42 -19.24
N GLU A 331 0.55 9.68 -19.18
CA GLU A 331 -0.80 10.22 -19.04
C GLU A 331 -1.15 10.34 -17.55
N LEU A 332 -0.82 11.47 -16.95
CA LEU A 332 -0.99 11.76 -15.52
C LEU A 332 -1.67 13.11 -15.31
N PRO A 333 -2.97 13.25 -15.64
CA PRO A 333 -3.72 14.50 -15.47
C PRO A 333 -3.82 14.91 -14.00
N ASN A 334 -3.76 16.22 -13.71
CA ASN A 334 -3.82 16.73 -12.35
C ASN A 334 -5.25 16.88 -11.82
N ALA A 335 -6.11 17.54 -12.58
CA ALA A 335 -7.48 17.85 -12.15
C ALA A 335 -8.41 16.62 -12.15
N THR A 336 -8.16 15.66 -13.04
CA THR A 336 -8.96 14.42 -13.20
C THR A 336 -8.24 13.18 -12.69
N ALA A 337 -7.12 13.36 -11.99
CA ALA A 337 -6.37 12.27 -11.39
C ALA A 337 -7.29 11.39 -10.54
N TYR A 338 -7.40 10.10 -10.88
CA TYR A 338 -8.20 9.19 -10.09
C TYR A 338 -7.48 8.78 -8.81
N ASN A 339 -6.29 8.24 -8.94
CA ASN A 339 -5.40 7.96 -7.79
C ASN A 339 -6.13 7.31 -6.62
N GLU A 340 -6.75 6.17 -6.86
CA GLU A 340 -7.54 5.48 -5.85
C GLU A 340 -6.70 5.14 -4.61
N THR A 341 -7.25 5.37 -3.43
CA THR A 341 -6.61 5.03 -2.15
C THR A 341 -6.21 3.55 -2.09
N CYS A 342 -7.06 2.63 -2.61
CA CYS A 342 -6.73 1.21 -2.66
C CYS A 342 -5.56 0.90 -3.60
N ALA A 343 -5.38 1.67 -4.67
CA ALA A 343 -4.24 1.50 -5.57
C ALA A 343 -2.91 1.90 -4.91
N ALA A 344 -2.91 2.96 -4.10
CA ALA A 344 -1.75 3.35 -3.28
C ALA A 344 -1.42 2.26 -2.24
N ILE A 345 -2.44 1.62 -1.63
CA ILE A 345 -2.26 0.49 -0.71
C ILE A 345 -1.66 -0.73 -1.44
N ALA A 346 -2.19 -1.07 -2.62
CA ALA A 346 -1.67 -2.17 -3.43
C ALA A 346 -0.21 -1.94 -3.84
N LEU A 347 0.15 -0.68 -4.16
CA LEU A 347 1.51 -0.29 -4.46
C LEU A 347 2.46 -0.49 -3.27
N VAL A 348 2.02 -0.21 -2.04
CA VAL A 348 2.78 -0.50 -0.81
C VAL A 348 3.02 -2.00 -0.65
N TYR A 349 1.99 -2.84 -0.82
CA TYR A 349 2.12 -4.30 -0.73
C TYR A 349 3.09 -4.86 -1.76
N TRP A 350 3.03 -4.38 -2.99
CA TRP A 350 3.90 -4.82 -4.07
C TRP A 350 5.35 -4.39 -3.84
N ASN A 351 5.60 -3.10 -3.53
CA ASN A 351 6.95 -2.60 -3.30
C ASN A 351 7.65 -3.27 -2.12
N TYR A 352 6.93 -3.58 -1.05
CA TYR A 352 7.53 -4.30 0.07
C TYR A 352 7.99 -5.71 -0.34
N ARG A 353 7.20 -6.42 -1.14
CA ARG A 353 7.56 -7.75 -1.67
C ARG A 353 8.75 -7.69 -2.63
N MET A 354 8.81 -6.67 -3.47
CA MET A 354 9.96 -6.42 -4.32
C MET A 354 11.23 -6.16 -3.50
N PHE A 355 11.10 -5.42 -2.39
CA PHE A 355 12.22 -5.25 -1.45
C PHE A 355 12.64 -6.60 -0.83
N LEU A 356 11.72 -7.44 -0.41
CA LEU A 356 12.03 -8.76 0.16
C LEU A 356 12.73 -9.69 -0.85
N LEU A 357 12.44 -9.56 -2.14
CA LEU A 357 13.11 -10.28 -3.23
C LEU A 357 14.53 -9.76 -3.47
N HIS A 358 14.71 -8.44 -3.58
CA HIS A 358 15.93 -7.85 -4.15
C HIS A 358 16.86 -7.18 -3.13
N GLY A 359 16.35 -6.74 -1.99
CA GLY A 359 17.13 -6.00 -0.98
C GLY A 359 17.55 -4.59 -1.41
N ASP A 360 16.88 -4.02 -2.43
CA ASP A 360 17.17 -2.68 -2.94
C ASP A 360 16.22 -1.64 -2.32
N ALA A 361 16.81 -0.57 -1.78
CA ALA A 361 16.09 0.53 -1.13
C ALA A 361 15.16 1.31 -2.09
N LYS A 362 15.37 1.21 -3.41
CA LYS A 362 14.49 1.87 -4.39
C LYS A 362 13.01 1.49 -4.23
N TYR A 363 12.75 0.26 -3.82
CA TYR A 363 11.39 -0.20 -3.54
C TYR A 363 10.84 0.42 -2.25
N MET A 364 11.69 0.57 -1.24
CA MET A 364 11.32 1.24 0.00
C MET A 364 11.16 2.76 -0.18
N ASP A 365 11.85 3.39 -1.13
CA ASP A 365 11.65 4.79 -1.48
C ASP A 365 10.26 5.04 -2.08
N ILE A 366 9.78 4.14 -2.96
CA ILE A 366 8.41 4.20 -3.49
C ILE A 366 7.39 3.91 -2.40
N LEU A 367 7.62 2.89 -1.57
CA LEU A 367 6.75 2.55 -0.45
C LEU A 367 6.60 3.76 0.50
N GLU A 368 7.70 4.38 0.92
CA GLU A 368 7.69 5.55 1.79
C GLU A 368 6.96 6.73 1.15
N LYS A 369 7.24 7.02 -0.13
CA LYS A 369 6.56 8.10 -0.86
C LYS A 369 5.04 7.88 -0.91
N SER A 370 4.58 6.66 -1.21
CA SER A 370 3.15 6.30 -1.19
C SER A 370 2.57 6.43 0.21
N LEU A 371 3.24 5.85 1.21
CA LEU A 371 2.77 5.76 2.59
C LEU A 371 2.58 7.14 3.21
N TYR A 372 3.56 8.05 3.06
CA TYR A 372 3.54 9.39 3.67
C TYR A 372 2.74 10.43 2.88
N ASN A 373 2.27 10.12 1.68
CA ASN A 373 1.53 11.09 0.86
C ASN A 373 0.23 10.48 0.30
N GLY A 374 0.29 9.76 -0.81
CA GLY A 374 -0.89 9.31 -1.55
C GLY A 374 -1.78 8.33 -0.79
N LEU A 375 -1.23 7.56 0.14
CA LEU A 375 -1.99 6.58 0.91
C LEU A 375 -2.72 7.21 2.09
N ILE A 376 -1.98 7.90 3.00
CA ILE A 376 -2.60 8.45 4.21
C ILE A 376 -3.45 9.69 3.95
N SER A 377 -3.37 10.31 2.76
CA SER A 377 -4.36 11.30 2.33
C SER A 377 -5.75 10.70 2.22
N GLY A 378 -5.84 9.39 1.99
CA GLY A 378 -7.10 8.65 1.91
C GLY A 378 -7.96 8.66 3.18
N VAL A 379 -7.40 8.98 4.34
CA VAL A 379 -8.13 9.08 5.62
C VAL A 379 -7.99 10.46 6.22
N GLY A 380 -9.10 11.02 6.69
CA GLY A 380 -9.12 12.28 7.44
C GLY A 380 -8.47 12.15 8.81
N LEU A 381 -8.06 13.29 9.37
CA LEU A 381 -7.51 13.35 10.73
C LEU A 381 -8.51 12.91 11.80
N ASP A 382 -9.81 12.92 11.47
CA ASP A 382 -10.90 12.42 12.30
C ASP A 382 -11.03 10.88 12.32
N GLY A 383 -10.33 10.18 11.43
CA GLY A 383 -10.34 8.71 11.29
C GLY A 383 -11.62 8.11 10.73
N LYS A 384 -12.63 8.91 10.34
CA LYS A 384 -13.94 8.44 9.87
C LYS A 384 -14.45 9.12 8.61
N SER A 385 -13.61 9.94 7.99
CA SER A 385 -13.84 10.52 6.67
C SER A 385 -12.72 10.10 5.71
N PHE A 386 -13.07 9.80 4.45
CA PHE A 386 -12.19 9.12 3.52
C PHE A 386 -12.22 9.77 2.15
N PHE A 387 -11.09 9.71 1.45
CA PHE A 387 -11.03 9.85 0.01
C PHE A 387 -11.09 8.50 -0.67
N TYR A 388 -11.90 8.41 -1.73
CA TYR A 388 -11.79 7.34 -2.70
C TYR A 388 -10.67 7.69 -3.68
N THR A 389 -10.76 8.87 -4.31
CA THR A 389 -9.78 9.42 -5.25
C THR A 389 -8.93 10.50 -4.58
N ASN A 390 -7.66 10.58 -4.97
CA ASN A 390 -6.69 11.53 -4.41
C ASN A 390 -6.19 12.48 -5.51
N ALA A 391 -6.85 13.64 -5.63
CA ALA A 391 -6.57 14.62 -6.66
C ALA A 391 -5.20 15.29 -6.51
N MET A 392 -4.65 15.76 -7.64
CA MET A 392 -3.45 16.60 -7.66
C MET A 392 -3.80 18.10 -7.77
N GLN A 393 -5.02 18.39 -8.18
CA GLN A 393 -5.56 19.75 -8.25
C GLN A 393 -7.07 19.73 -8.04
N ILE A 394 -7.59 20.65 -7.22
CA ILE A 394 -9.01 20.95 -7.07
C ILE A 394 -9.26 22.38 -7.51
N LYS A 395 -10.18 22.56 -8.45
CA LYS A 395 -10.77 23.84 -8.84
C LYS A 395 -12.23 23.88 -8.35
N ASN A 396 -12.80 25.06 -8.19
CA ASN A 396 -14.11 25.28 -7.51
C ASN A 396 -15.32 24.49 -8.06
N SER A 397 -15.25 23.92 -9.26
CA SER A 397 -16.39 23.31 -9.96
C SER A 397 -16.25 21.80 -10.21
N PHE A 398 -15.18 21.15 -9.79
CA PHE A 398 -14.96 19.74 -10.12
C PHE A 398 -15.54 18.79 -9.06
N GLN A 399 -16.29 17.79 -9.49
CA GLN A 399 -16.76 16.67 -8.67
C GLN A 399 -16.05 15.39 -9.11
N PHE A 400 -15.52 14.63 -8.14
CA PHE A 400 -14.95 13.33 -8.42
C PHE A 400 -16.04 12.26 -8.52
N PRO A 401 -15.81 11.20 -9.31
CA PRO A 401 -16.61 9.99 -9.19
C PRO A 401 -16.60 9.51 -7.73
N GLN A 402 -17.78 9.17 -7.22
CA GLN A 402 -18.03 8.65 -5.87
C GLN A 402 -17.74 9.60 -4.69
N MET A 403 -17.29 10.85 -4.92
CA MET A 403 -17.08 11.81 -3.83
C MET A 403 -17.13 13.26 -4.31
N GLU A 404 -17.34 14.19 -3.38
CA GLU A 404 -17.13 15.61 -3.59
C GLU A 404 -15.63 15.99 -3.44
N ALA A 405 -15.30 17.29 -3.62
CA ALA A 405 -13.93 17.82 -3.38
C ALA A 405 -13.56 17.86 -1.89
N THR A 406 -14.05 16.90 -1.12
CA THR A 406 -13.77 16.69 0.31
C THR A 406 -14.00 15.23 0.65
N ARG A 407 -13.57 14.80 1.84
CA ARG A 407 -13.73 13.40 2.29
C ARG A 407 -15.19 13.08 2.61
N SER A 408 -15.57 11.82 2.35
CA SER A 408 -16.88 11.26 2.66
C SER A 408 -16.81 10.26 3.80
N GLY A 409 -17.87 10.15 4.60
CA GLY A 409 -17.91 9.21 5.73
C GLY A 409 -18.06 7.74 5.32
N TRP A 410 -18.52 7.46 4.08
CA TRP A 410 -18.68 6.12 3.52
C TRP A 410 -19.00 6.20 2.03
N PHE A 411 -18.87 5.07 1.32
CA PHE A 411 -19.19 4.93 -0.10
C PHE A 411 -20.10 3.72 -0.33
N GLU A 412 -20.79 3.66 -1.46
CA GLU A 412 -21.52 2.45 -1.86
C GLU A 412 -20.54 1.28 -2.07
N CYS A 413 -19.46 1.50 -2.82
CA CYS A 413 -18.30 0.61 -2.86
C CYS A 413 -17.29 1.07 -1.79
N SER A 414 -17.29 0.48 -0.61
CA SER A 414 -16.49 0.94 0.53
C SER A 414 -15.14 0.24 0.64
N CYS A 415 -14.52 -0.07 -0.49
CA CYS A 415 -13.22 -0.72 -0.51
C CYS A 415 -12.12 0.12 0.17
N CYS A 416 -12.07 1.44 -0.05
CA CYS A 416 -11.01 2.31 0.48
C CYS A 416 -11.03 2.46 2.01
N PRO A 417 -12.16 2.76 2.68
CA PRO A 417 -12.22 2.82 4.14
C PRO A 417 -11.77 1.52 4.82
N THR A 418 -12.30 0.38 4.37
CA THR A 418 -11.98 -0.92 4.95
C THR A 418 -10.56 -1.38 4.62
N ASN A 419 -10.02 -0.99 3.46
CA ASN A 419 -8.64 -1.26 3.08
C ASN A 419 -7.63 -0.44 3.91
N LEU A 420 -7.95 0.82 4.24
CA LEU A 420 -7.19 1.64 5.19
C LEU A 420 -7.24 1.03 6.61
N ALA A 421 -8.43 0.60 7.05
CA ALA A 421 -8.62 -0.03 8.35
C ALA A 421 -7.71 -1.25 8.54
N ARG A 422 -7.47 -2.06 7.49
CA ARG A 422 -6.59 -3.24 7.58
C ARG A 422 -5.10 -2.93 7.42
N LEU A 423 -4.71 -1.90 6.62
CA LEU A 423 -3.31 -1.61 6.40
C LEU A 423 -2.67 -0.87 7.57
N ILE A 424 -3.32 0.19 8.09
CA ILE A 424 -2.72 1.10 9.07
C ILE A 424 -2.14 0.37 10.30
N PRO A 425 -2.80 -0.60 10.91
CA PRO A 425 -2.23 -1.30 12.06
C PRO A 425 -1.04 -2.21 11.71
N SER A 426 -0.82 -2.54 10.42
CA SER A 426 0.30 -3.38 9.98
C SER A 426 1.57 -2.59 9.61
N ILE A 427 1.53 -1.25 9.63
CA ILE A 427 2.66 -0.39 9.23
C ILE A 427 3.97 -0.72 9.94
N PRO A 428 4.01 -1.06 11.25
CA PRO A 428 5.26 -1.43 11.91
C PRO A 428 5.99 -2.62 11.27
N GLY A 429 5.29 -3.48 10.54
CA GLY A 429 5.87 -4.62 9.80
C GLY A 429 6.74 -4.25 8.60
N TYR A 430 6.73 -2.99 8.16
CA TYR A 430 7.58 -2.51 7.06
C TYR A 430 8.89 -1.87 7.53
N MET A 431 9.08 -1.71 8.87
CA MET A 431 10.19 -0.94 9.43
C MET A 431 11.53 -1.68 9.43
N TYR A 432 11.49 -2.97 9.69
CA TYR A 432 12.68 -3.80 9.88
C TYR A 432 12.58 -5.09 9.09
N ALA A 433 13.73 -5.54 8.59
CA ALA A 433 13.86 -6.85 7.96
C ALA A 433 15.22 -7.47 8.25
N GLN A 434 15.35 -8.77 8.07
CA GLN A 434 16.56 -9.52 8.34
C GLN A 434 16.93 -10.44 7.17
N LYS A 435 18.22 -10.54 6.89
CA LYS A 435 18.79 -11.58 6.02
C LYS A 435 20.08 -12.06 6.66
N GLU A 436 20.09 -13.29 7.16
CA GLU A 436 21.24 -13.82 7.90
C GLU A 436 21.67 -12.88 9.05
N ASP A 437 22.88 -12.35 8.99
CA ASP A 437 23.45 -11.41 9.96
C ASP A 437 23.20 -9.93 9.61
N ASN A 438 22.38 -9.65 8.60
CA ASN A 438 22.05 -8.29 8.19
C ASN A 438 20.73 -7.87 8.81
N LEU A 439 20.71 -6.72 9.48
CA LEU A 439 19.52 -6.04 9.96
C LEU A 439 19.27 -4.81 9.11
N TYR A 440 18.17 -4.78 8.38
CA TYR A 440 17.72 -3.64 7.59
C TYR A 440 16.85 -2.71 8.42
N ILE A 441 17.14 -1.41 8.39
CA ILE A 441 16.28 -0.34 8.91
C ILE A 441 15.71 0.40 7.70
N ASN A 442 14.41 0.19 7.43
CA ASN A 442 13.72 0.63 6.22
C ASN A 442 12.94 1.93 6.42
N LEU A 443 12.22 2.09 7.56
CA LEU A 443 11.42 3.28 7.86
C LEU A 443 11.86 3.88 9.19
N PHE A 444 11.85 5.22 9.25
CA PHE A 444 12.32 5.98 10.41
C PHE A 444 11.15 6.41 11.30
N ILE A 445 10.65 5.45 12.08
CA ILE A 445 9.54 5.63 13.00
C ILE A 445 10.05 5.27 14.41
N ASN A 446 9.87 6.16 15.39
CA ASN A 446 10.32 5.88 16.75
C ASN A 446 9.72 4.59 17.29
N SER A 447 10.57 3.71 17.77
CA SER A 447 10.17 2.38 18.20
C SER A 447 11.20 1.69 19.07
N ASN A 448 10.72 0.66 19.77
CA ASN A 448 11.55 -0.34 20.41
C ASN A 448 11.25 -1.70 19.75
N VAL A 449 12.29 -2.41 19.34
CA VAL A 449 12.16 -3.76 18.78
C VAL A 449 13.17 -4.70 19.42
N ASP A 450 12.71 -5.89 19.79
CA ASP A 450 13.55 -6.97 20.33
C ASP A 450 13.71 -8.04 19.24
N LEU A 451 14.97 -8.30 18.84
CA LEU A 451 15.35 -9.16 17.73
C LEU A 451 16.23 -10.29 18.17
N THR A 452 16.29 -11.34 17.37
CA THR A 452 17.30 -12.39 17.50
C THR A 452 18.24 -12.33 16.29
N ILE A 453 19.53 -12.10 16.53
CA ILE A 453 20.60 -12.10 15.50
C ILE A 453 21.69 -13.06 15.97
N ARG A 454 22.09 -14.03 15.15
CA ARG A 454 23.06 -15.09 15.53
C ARG A 454 22.70 -15.79 16.86
N ASN A 455 21.42 -16.10 17.05
CA ASN A 455 20.87 -16.69 18.30
C ASN A 455 21.13 -15.84 19.56
N LYS A 456 21.38 -14.53 19.41
CA LYS A 456 21.54 -13.57 20.51
C LYS A 456 20.44 -12.52 20.46
N SER A 457 19.94 -12.15 21.64
CA SER A 457 18.94 -11.07 21.75
C SER A 457 19.61 -9.71 21.56
N VAL A 458 19.02 -8.91 20.67
CA VAL A 458 19.46 -7.54 20.36
C VAL A 458 18.22 -6.65 20.40
N GLN A 459 18.23 -5.64 21.25
CA GLN A 459 17.22 -4.58 21.22
C GLN A 459 17.72 -3.43 20.37
N VAL A 460 16.85 -2.91 19.51
CA VAL A 460 17.10 -1.68 18.76
C VAL A 460 16.04 -0.65 19.14
N VAL A 461 16.50 0.57 19.48
CA VAL A 461 15.63 1.70 19.82
C VAL A 461 15.86 2.80 18.80
N GLN A 462 14.82 3.18 18.06
CA GLN A 462 14.83 4.35 17.18
C GLN A 462 14.27 5.58 17.92
N GLN A 463 14.98 6.72 17.79
CA GLN A 463 14.56 8.02 18.30
C GLN A 463 14.82 9.10 17.23
N ASN A 464 13.79 9.81 16.82
CA ASN A 464 13.85 10.85 15.80
C ASN A 464 12.57 11.71 15.84
N ASN A 465 12.54 12.75 15.03
CA ASN A 465 11.35 13.58 14.82
C ASN A 465 10.89 13.51 13.34
N TYR A 466 11.10 12.36 12.72
CA TYR A 466 10.70 12.11 11.33
C TYR A 466 9.16 12.07 11.18
N PRO A 467 8.57 12.68 10.14
CA PRO A 467 9.19 13.22 8.93
C PRO A 467 9.54 14.73 9.01
N TRP A 468 9.63 15.33 10.20
CA TRP A 468 9.80 16.77 10.37
C TRP A 468 11.26 17.23 10.33
N ASP A 469 12.19 16.36 10.69
CA ASP A 469 13.63 16.60 10.51
C ASP A 469 14.37 15.29 10.14
N GLY A 470 15.64 15.41 9.77
CA GLY A 470 16.47 14.30 9.31
C GLY A 470 17.41 13.73 10.36
N ALA A 471 17.33 14.15 11.62
CA ALA A 471 18.18 13.65 12.69
C ALA A 471 17.62 12.32 13.23
N LEU A 472 18.34 11.22 12.99
CA LEU A 472 17.95 9.87 13.36
C LEU A 472 18.95 9.33 14.39
N VAL A 473 18.45 8.65 15.41
CA VAL A 473 19.28 7.98 16.42
C VAL A 473 18.83 6.54 16.58
N PHE A 474 19.78 5.62 16.54
CA PHE A 474 19.55 4.20 16.79
C PHE A 474 20.45 3.75 17.93
N ASN A 475 19.86 3.32 19.06
CA ASN A 475 20.58 2.71 20.16
C ASN A 475 20.53 1.19 19.98
N ILE A 476 21.71 0.57 19.92
CA ILE A 476 21.90 -0.86 19.67
C ILE A 476 22.28 -1.52 21.00
N ASN A 477 21.44 -2.42 21.49
CA ASN A 477 21.57 -3.00 22.81
C ASN A 477 21.57 -4.55 22.77
N PRO A 478 22.65 -5.20 22.31
CA PRO A 478 22.78 -6.65 22.42
C PRO A 478 22.95 -7.06 23.88
N LYS A 479 22.32 -8.18 24.30
CA LYS A 479 22.54 -8.73 25.64
C LYS A 479 24.00 -9.15 25.87
N THR A 480 24.67 -9.62 24.82
CA THR A 480 26.11 -9.93 24.79
C THR A 480 26.69 -9.36 23.50
N ALA A 481 27.97 -8.97 23.49
CA ALA A 481 28.62 -8.44 22.29
C ALA A 481 28.34 -9.34 21.08
N THR A 482 27.81 -8.75 20.00
CA THR A 482 27.33 -9.47 18.83
C THR A 482 27.77 -8.78 17.55
N ALA A 483 28.44 -9.54 16.69
CA ALA A 483 28.85 -9.03 15.37
C ALA A 483 27.70 -9.21 14.37
N PHE A 484 27.30 -8.11 13.73
CA PHE A 484 26.32 -8.10 12.64
C PHE A 484 26.41 -6.82 11.81
N ASN A 485 25.78 -6.85 10.64
CA ASN A 485 25.68 -5.74 9.72
C ASN A 485 24.39 -4.94 9.98
N LEU A 486 24.53 -3.67 10.33
CA LEU A 486 23.40 -2.75 10.38
C LEU A 486 23.32 -2.03 9.04
N LEU A 487 22.24 -2.24 8.31
CA LEU A 487 21.94 -1.66 7.01
C LEU A 487 20.90 -0.54 7.19
N VAL A 488 21.38 0.70 7.24
CA VAL A 488 20.47 1.87 7.38
C VAL A 488 20.16 2.41 5.98
N ARG A 489 18.88 2.46 5.64
CA ARG A 489 18.45 3.04 4.35
C ARG A 489 18.86 4.51 4.28
N ILE A 490 19.46 4.89 3.17
CA ILE A 490 19.66 6.29 2.81
C ILE A 490 18.63 6.62 1.72
N PRO A 491 17.54 7.35 2.05
CA PRO A 491 16.47 7.61 1.11
C PRO A 491 16.97 8.30 -0.17
N GLY A 492 16.33 7.99 -1.30
CA GLY A 492 16.68 8.61 -2.58
C GLY A 492 16.63 10.14 -2.55
N TRP A 493 15.65 10.72 -1.85
CA TRP A 493 15.53 12.18 -1.71
C TRP A 493 16.74 12.81 -0.98
N ALA A 494 17.40 12.09 -0.07
CA ALA A 494 18.65 12.53 0.57
C ALA A 494 19.89 12.27 -0.30
N GLN A 495 19.74 11.63 -1.46
CA GLN A 495 20.75 11.34 -2.46
C GLN A 495 20.52 12.09 -3.79
N ASN A 496 19.78 13.18 -3.77
CA ASN A 496 19.40 13.98 -4.95
C ASN A 496 18.49 13.24 -5.96
N LYS A 497 17.73 12.23 -5.52
CA LYS A 497 16.77 11.50 -6.37
C LYS A 497 15.36 11.74 -5.85
N ALA A 498 14.51 12.43 -6.59
CA ALA A 498 13.10 12.64 -6.21
C ALA A 498 12.33 11.31 -6.15
N ILE A 499 12.62 10.42 -7.11
CA ILE A 499 12.21 9.02 -7.19
C ILE A 499 13.34 8.22 -7.87
N PRO A 500 13.33 6.89 -7.84
CA PRO A 500 14.36 6.05 -8.47
C PRO A 500 14.19 5.92 -10.00
N SER A 501 13.82 7.00 -10.69
CA SER A 501 13.70 7.08 -12.15
C SER A 501 13.85 8.50 -12.65
N SER A 502 13.72 8.71 -13.98
CA SER A 502 13.77 10.04 -14.61
C SER A 502 12.40 10.73 -14.73
N LEU A 503 11.32 10.11 -14.22
CA LEU A 503 9.96 10.69 -14.33
C LEU A 503 9.85 12.00 -13.54
N TYR A 504 10.48 12.07 -12.37
CA TYR A 504 10.59 13.29 -11.57
C TYR A 504 12.02 13.51 -11.11
N GLN A 505 12.47 14.76 -11.18
CA GLN A 505 13.83 15.15 -10.82
C GLN A 505 13.82 16.38 -9.92
N PHE A 506 14.83 16.52 -9.07
CA PHE A 506 15.07 17.79 -8.39
C PHE A 506 15.68 18.81 -9.35
N GLN A 507 15.16 20.02 -9.35
CA GLN A 507 15.62 21.10 -10.21
C GLN A 507 17.10 21.44 -9.96
N ASN A 508 17.53 21.38 -8.70
CA ASN A 508 18.91 21.68 -8.30
C ASN A 508 19.48 20.52 -7.50
N THR A 509 20.78 20.27 -7.63
CA THR A 509 21.51 19.31 -6.82
C THR A 509 21.89 19.94 -5.48
N SER A 510 21.57 19.27 -4.36
CA SER A 510 22.08 19.64 -3.03
C SER A 510 23.54 19.20 -2.89
N THR A 511 24.34 20.04 -2.26
CA THR A 511 25.72 19.70 -1.88
C THR A 511 25.80 19.00 -0.54
N GLU A 512 24.75 19.09 0.26
CA GLU A 512 24.65 18.43 1.55
C GLU A 512 24.55 16.91 1.37
N LYS A 513 25.28 16.18 2.21
CA LYS A 513 25.32 14.71 2.19
C LYS A 513 24.88 14.14 3.53
N PRO A 514 24.29 12.95 3.56
CA PRO A 514 24.04 12.25 4.80
C PRO A 514 25.35 12.04 5.59
N VAL A 515 25.29 12.25 6.91
CA VAL A 515 26.42 12.04 7.82
C VAL A 515 26.05 10.95 8.82
N ILE A 516 26.94 9.97 9.00
CA ILE A 516 26.75 8.89 9.96
C ILE A 516 27.84 8.97 11.03
N LYS A 517 27.43 8.84 12.30
CA LYS A 517 28.32 8.75 13.45
C LYS A 517 28.03 7.47 14.22
N VAL A 518 29.06 6.85 14.77
CA VAL A 518 28.93 5.74 15.71
C VAL A 518 29.67 6.14 17.00
N ASN A 519 28.93 6.18 18.11
CA ASN A 519 29.44 6.64 19.41
C ASN A 519 30.10 8.03 19.34
N GLY A 520 29.50 8.95 18.56
CA GLY A 520 29.99 10.32 18.37
C GLY A 520 31.07 10.49 17.30
N ALA A 521 31.74 9.44 16.87
CA ALA A 521 32.75 9.49 15.81
C ALA A 521 32.10 9.35 14.42
N VAL A 522 32.47 10.23 13.49
CA VAL A 522 32.07 10.11 12.08
C VAL A 522 32.68 8.83 11.51
N VAL A 523 31.87 8.06 10.80
CA VAL A 523 32.32 6.83 10.15
C VAL A 523 32.16 6.96 8.64
N ASP A 524 33.16 6.44 7.92
CA ASP A 524 33.04 6.27 6.48
C ASP A 524 32.07 5.11 6.19
N TYR A 525 31.25 5.28 5.16
CA TYR A 525 30.31 4.27 4.71
C TYR A 525 30.21 4.25 3.18
N THR A 526 29.89 3.10 2.67
CA THR A 526 29.50 2.92 1.27
C THR A 526 28.01 2.66 1.19
N ILE A 527 27.36 3.21 0.16
CA ILE A 527 25.95 2.93 -0.11
C ILE A 527 25.89 1.82 -1.16
N THR A 528 25.32 0.68 -0.76
CA THR A 528 25.05 -0.44 -1.66
C THR A 528 23.56 -0.72 -1.67
N ASN A 529 22.96 -0.78 -2.83
CA ASN A 529 21.50 -0.93 -3.00
C ASN A 529 20.67 0.07 -2.14
N GLY A 530 21.21 1.29 -1.97
CA GLY A 530 20.56 2.35 -1.18
C GLY A 530 20.71 2.23 0.34
N TYR A 531 21.52 1.30 0.84
CA TYR A 531 21.80 1.14 2.27
C TYR A 531 23.23 1.51 2.62
N ALA A 532 23.42 2.26 3.69
CA ALA A 532 24.70 2.43 4.36
C ALA A 532 24.95 1.21 5.26
N ALA A 533 26.03 0.49 5.00
CA ALA A 533 26.40 -0.72 5.74
C ALA A 533 27.38 -0.39 6.87
N ILE A 534 27.03 -0.73 8.11
CA ILE A 534 27.87 -0.55 9.30
C ILE A 534 28.15 -1.93 9.90
N ASN A 535 29.29 -2.49 9.58
CA ASN A 535 29.73 -3.81 10.07
C ASN A 535 30.62 -3.66 11.29
N ARG A 536 30.20 -4.20 12.43
CA ARG A 536 31.01 -4.21 13.66
C ARG A 536 30.50 -5.22 14.68
N THR A 537 31.28 -5.44 15.74
CA THR A 537 30.80 -6.11 16.95
C THR A 537 30.13 -5.06 17.85
N TRP A 538 28.81 -5.13 17.89
CA TRP A 538 27.97 -4.23 18.67
C TRP A 538 28.04 -4.58 20.15
N LYS A 539 28.05 -3.54 20.99
CA LYS A 539 28.02 -3.64 22.44
C LYS A 539 26.79 -2.90 22.98
N LYS A 540 26.41 -3.20 24.20
CA LYS A 540 25.30 -2.50 24.87
C LYS A 540 25.54 -0.98 24.90
N ASN A 541 24.52 -0.20 24.56
CA ASN A 541 24.51 1.25 24.43
C ASN A 541 25.35 1.81 23.26
N ASP A 542 25.76 1.00 22.29
CA ASP A 542 26.30 1.56 21.06
C ASP A 542 25.22 2.41 20.36
N LYS A 543 25.60 3.63 19.95
CA LYS A 543 24.73 4.63 19.36
C LYS A 543 25.13 4.91 17.91
N VAL A 544 24.16 4.81 17.01
CA VAL A 544 24.31 5.27 15.62
C VAL A 544 23.47 6.52 15.43
N GLU A 545 24.09 7.57 14.93
CA GLU A 545 23.44 8.86 14.61
C GLU A 545 23.55 9.06 13.10
N VAL A 546 22.43 9.35 12.44
CA VAL A 546 22.37 9.66 11.01
C VAL A 546 21.70 11.02 10.85
N ASN A 547 22.34 11.91 10.11
CA ASN A 547 21.77 13.20 9.74
C ASN A 547 21.50 13.21 8.24
N LEU A 548 20.22 13.21 7.86
CA LEU A 548 19.75 13.30 6.48
C LEU A 548 19.49 14.77 6.14
N PRO A 549 20.05 15.32 5.06
CA PRO A 549 19.74 16.69 4.64
C PRO A 549 18.25 16.79 4.25
N MET A 550 17.51 17.72 4.86
CA MET A 550 16.05 17.84 4.69
C MET A 550 15.67 19.27 4.24
N GLU A 551 16.20 19.67 3.10
CA GLU A 551 15.91 20.94 2.45
C GLU A 551 14.55 20.93 1.74
N VAL A 552 13.98 22.11 1.49
CA VAL A 552 12.86 22.26 0.59
C VAL A 552 13.37 22.15 -0.85
N ARG A 553 12.89 21.15 -1.58
CA ARG A 553 13.33 20.82 -2.93
C ARG A 553 12.21 21.08 -3.94
N ARG A 554 12.60 21.64 -5.09
CA ARG A 554 11.73 21.81 -6.25
C ARG A 554 11.83 20.56 -7.11
N VAL A 555 10.69 19.98 -7.43
CA VAL A 555 10.58 18.80 -8.29
C VAL A 555 10.06 19.22 -9.64
N THR A 556 10.71 18.82 -10.71
CA THR A 556 10.26 18.97 -12.10
C THR A 556 9.87 17.61 -12.66
N ALA A 557 8.94 17.62 -13.60
CA ALA A 557 8.51 16.43 -14.31
C ALA A 557 9.33 16.19 -15.58
N ASN A 558 9.35 14.94 -16.05
CA ASN A 558 9.88 14.56 -17.36
C ASN A 558 9.15 15.33 -18.49
N GLU A 559 9.85 15.68 -19.55
CA GLU A 559 9.31 16.44 -20.68
C GLU A 559 8.14 15.78 -21.42
N ASN A 560 7.99 14.46 -21.30
CA ASN A 560 6.86 13.71 -21.84
C ASN A 560 5.58 13.91 -21.03
N LEU A 561 5.68 14.36 -19.77
CA LEU A 561 4.58 14.70 -18.89
C LEU A 561 4.05 16.10 -19.22
N LYS A 562 3.23 16.20 -20.27
CA LYS A 562 2.78 17.49 -20.83
C LYS A 562 1.95 18.32 -19.83
N GLU A 563 1.21 17.64 -18.94
CA GLU A 563 0.38 18.28 -17.91
C GLU A 563 1.20 19.14 -16.94
N ASP A 564 2.46 18.79 -16.70
CA ASP A 564 3.33 19.42 -15.69
C ASP A 564 4.44 20.29 -16.29
N MET A 565 4.42 20.51 -17.61
CA MET A 565 5.36 21.40 -18.28
C MET A 565 5.23 22.84 -17.76
N GLY A 566 6.37 23.46 -17.45
CA GLY A 566 6.40 24.82 -16.88
C GLY A 566 6.00 24.92 -15.41
N LYS A 567 5.79 23.79 -14.74
CA LYS A 567 5.39 23.73 -13.34
C LYS A 567 6.45 23.04 -12.48
N ILE A 568 6.37 23.28 -11.17
CA ILE A 568 7.15 22.57 -10.14
C ILE A 568 6.23 22.06 -9.05
N ALA A 569 6.61 20.96 -8.43
CA ALA A 569 6.07 20.53 -7.15
C ALA A 569 7.10 20.78 -6.03
N LEU A 570 6.64 20.81 -4.78
CA LEU A 570 7.49 21.05 -3.62
C LEU A 570 7.59 19.78 -2.77
N GLN A 571 8.83 19.39 -2.42
CA GLN A 571 9.13 18.26 -1.57
C GLN A 571 10.07 18.65 -0.43
N ARG A 572 9.84 18.11 0.77
CA ARG A 572 10.79 18.20 1.88
C ARG A 572 10.87 16.85 2.60
N GLY A 573 12.05 16.25 2.58
CA GLY A 573 12.19 14.86 3.04
C GLY A 573 11.25 13.90 2.28
N PRO A 574 10.47 13.05 2.97
CA PRO A 574 9.52 12.13 2.32
C PRO A 574 8.23 12.83 1.87
N LEU A 575 7.95 14.05 2.36
CA LEU A 575 6.67 14.72 2.19
C LEU A 575 6.61 15.55 0.92
N MET A 576 5.54 15.36 0.15
CA MET A 576 5.08 16.29 -0.87
C MET A 576 4.21 17.37 -0.23
N TYR A 577 4.20 18.54 -0.82
CA TYR A 577 3.45 19.70 -0.32
C TYR A 577 2.43 20.18 -1.35
N CYS A 578 1.32 20.73 -0.85
CA CYS A 578 0.30 21.40 -1.67
C CYS A 578 -0.07 22.75 -1.07
N ALA A 579 -0.54 23.65 -1.89
CA ALA A 579 -1.27 24.85 -1.44
C ALA A 579 -2.73 24.49 -1.25
N GLU A 580 -3.34 25.04 -0.20
CA GLU A 580 -4.77 24.91 0.08
C GLU A 580 -5.38 26.30 0.27
N TRP A 581 -6.62 26.48 -0.13
CA TRP A 581 -7.35 27.75 -0.16
C TRP A 581 -7.33 28.53 1.17
N PRO A 582 -7.41 27.92 2.39
CA PRO A 582 -7.49 28.71 3.63
C PRO A 582 -6.23 29.51 3.93
N ASP A 583 -5.08 29.05 3.42
CA ASP A 583 -3.76 29.68 3.69
C ASP A 583 -3.30 30.59 2.56
N ASN A 584 -4.07 30.70 1.45
CA ASN A 584 -3.67 31.35 0.21
C ASN A 584 -4.77 32.28 -0.35
N ASN A 585 -5.34 33.14 0.51
CA ASN A 585 -6.36 34.13 0.15
C ASN A 585 -7.60 33.53 -0.55
N GLY A 586 -7.98 32.28 -0.20
CA GLY A 586 -9.15 31.60 -0.75
C GLY A 586 -8.94 30.98 -2.13
N LYS A 587 -7.75 31.14 -2.76
CA LYS A 587 -7.47 30.68 -4.11
C LYS A 587 -6.04 30.14 -4.26
N THR A 588 -5.87 29.07 -5.04
CA THR A 588 -4.54 28.48 -5.31
C THR A 588 -4.20 28.45 -6.79
N SER A 589 -5.20 28.47 -7.67
CA SER A 589 -5.04 28.34 -9.12
C SER A 589 -4.33 29.51 -9.80
N ASN A 590 -4.17 30.64 -9.11
CA ASN A 590 -3.52 31.86 -9.61
C ASN A 590 -2.08 32.05 -9.12
N ILE A 591 -1.54 31.11 -8.33
CA ILE A 591 -0.22 31.22 -7.71
C ILE A 591 0.87 30.91 -8.73
N ILE A 592 1.96 31.69 -8.71
CA ILE A 592 3.18 31.45 -9.48
C ILE A 592 4.33 31.30 -8.49
N ILE A 593 5.16 30.25 -8.63
CA ILE A 593 6.39 30.10 -7.86
C ILE A 593 7.59 30.34 -8.76
N PRO A 594 8.12 31.56 -8.81
CA PRO A 594 9.25 31.90 -9.69
C PRO A 594 10.53 31.17 -9.24
N ALA A 595 11.49 31.05 -10.18
CA ALA A 595 12.73 30.29 -9.95
C ALA A 595 13.56 30.79 -8.76
N ASN A 596 13.50 32.08 -8.46
CA ASN A 596 14.23 32.73 -7.35
C ASN A 596 13.48 32.73 -6.02
N ALA A 597 12.26 32.16 -5.92
CA ALA A 597 11.55 32.08 -4.64
C ALA A 597 12.30 31.18 -3.66
N THR A 598 12.54 31.68 -2.46
CA THR A 598 13.14 30.95 -1.35
C THR A 598 12.08 30.62 -0.31
N PHE A 599 12.20 29.46 0.32
CA PHE A 599 11.21 28.98 1.30
C PHE A 599 11.80 28.96 2.70
N THR A 600 10.98 29.35 3.66
CA THR A 600 11.21 29.09 5.08
C THR A 600 10.31 27.97 5.55
N THR A 601 10.74 27.26 6.58
CA THR A 601 9.95 26.19 7.20
C THR A 601 9.55 26.58 8.62
N GLU A 602 8.32 26.28 9.02
CA GLU A 602 7.81 26.54 10.36
C GLU A 602 6.97 25.36 10.83
N PHE A 603 7.28 24.81 12.00
CA PHE A 603 6.44 23.79 12.61
C PHE A 603 5.26 24.43 13.33
N LYS A 604 4.04 24.02 12.99
CA LYS A 604 2.77 24.52 13.52
C LYS A 604 2.11 23.43 14.37
N PRO A 605 2.32 23.38 15.70
CA PRO A 605 1.83 22.28 16.54
C PRO A 605 0.30 22.17 16.59
N ASN A 606 -0.41 23.29 16.42
CA ASN A 606 -1.87 23.35 16.48
C ASN A 606 -2.55 23.29 15.11
N LEU A 607 -1.81 23.23 14.03
CA LEU A 607 -2.35 23.12 12.69
C LEU A 607 -2.34 21.65 12.26
N LEU A 608 -3.53 21.09 11.89
CA LEU A 608 -3.66 19.75 11.29
C LEU A 608 -2.94 18.64 12.09
N ASN A 609 -3.04 18.70 13.43
CA ASN A 609 -2.38 17.81 14.39
C ASN A 609 -0.85 17.90 14.40
N GLY A 610 -0.30 19.06 14.05
CA GLY A 610 1.14 19.33 14.03
C GLY A 610 1.77 19.05 12.67
N VAL A 611 2.08 20.11 11.91
CA VAL A 611 2.72 20.02 10.59
C VAL A 611 3.79 21.07 10.42
N THR A 612 4.84 20.75 9.66
CA THR A 612 5.77 21.75 9.14
C THR A 612 5.20 22.34 7.86
N VAL A 613 4.99 23.66 7.83
CA VAL A 613 4.55 24.39 6.65
C VAL A 613 5.73 25.01 5.91
N LEU A 614 5.57 25.20 4.59
CA LEU A 614 6.52 25.95 3.77
C LEU A 614 5.94 27.33 3.49
N LYS A 615 6.73 28.39 3.68
CA LYS A 615 6.28 29.77 3.53
C LYS A 615 7.21 30.57 2.63
N THR A 616 6.63 31.45 1.82
CA THR A 616 7.33 32.43 1.01
C THR A 616 6.37 33.52 0.57
N GLU A 617 6.89 34.53 -0.13
CA GLU A 617 6.11 35.53 -0.85
C GLU A 617 6.18 35.23 -2.34
N VAL A 618 5.04 35.25 -3.03
CA VAL A 618 4.93 34.88 -4.45
C VAL A 618 4.04 35.88 -5.21
N PRO A 619 4.23 36.01 -6.52
CA PRO A 619 3.24 36.65 -7.37
C PRO A 619 2.00 35.75 -7.52
N ALA A 620 0.83 36.38 -7.48
CA ALA A 620 -0.44 35.78 -7.85
C ALA A 620 -1.09 36.56 -8.98
N VAL A 621 -1.60 35.83 -9.97
CA VAL A 621 -2.27 36.44 -11.13
C VAL A 621 -3.61 37.02 -10.71
N ILE A 622 -3.88 38.23 -11.14
CA ILE A 622 -5.20 38.88 -11.06
C ILE A 622 -5.63 39.32 -12.45
N ILE A 623 -6.92 39.18 -12.71
CA ILE A 623 -7.56 39.71 -13.93
C ILE A 623 -8.45 40.87 -13.46
N ASN A 624 -8.19 42.06 -13.94
CA ASN A 624 -9.00 43.24 -13.60
C ASN A 624 -10.30 43.29 -14.42
N SER A 625 -11.15 44.27 -14.10
CA SER A 625 -12.44 44.46 -14.78
C SER A 625 -12.33 44.82 -16.29
N SER A 626 -11.13 45.17 -16.76
CA SER A 626 -10.83 45.41 -18.16
C SER A 626 -10.13 44.25 -18.85
N GLU A 627 -10.18 43.02 -18.25
CA GLU A 627 -9.55 41.80 -18.71
C GLU A 627 -8.01 41.87 -18.82
N ASN A 628 -7.37 42.88 -18.25
CA ASN A 628 -5.92 42.95 -18.21
C ASN A 628 -5.35 42.03 -17.15
N ILE A 629 -4.35 41.24 -17.54
CA ILE A 629 -3.64 40.32 -16.66
C ILE A 629 -2.50 41.09 -15.97
N SER A 630 -2.45 41.02 -14.65
CA SER A 630 -1.37 41.56 -13.83
C SER A 630 -1.05 40.62 -12.69
N THR A 631 -0.02 40.92 -11.89
CA THR A 631 0.31 40.12 -10.69
C THR A 631 0.35 41.04 -9.48
N VAL A 632 -0.09 40.44 -8.35
CA VAL A 632 0.07 41.02 -7.01
C VAL A 632 0.96 40.13 -6.20
N LYS A 633 1.72 40.71 -5.28
CA LYS A 633 2.50 39.95 -4.30
C LYS A 633 1.58 39.48 -3.19
N GLN A 634 1.66 38.17 -2.85
CA GLN A 634 0.92 37.60 -1.74
C GLN A 634 1.77 36.63 -0.93
N SER A 635 1.40 36.44 0.33
CA SER A 635 1.96 35.35 1.15
C SER A 635 1.50 34.00 0.62
N PHE A 636 2.43 33.06 0.58
CA PHE A 636 2.21 31.68 0.17
C PHE A 636 2.50 30.76 1.35
N THR A 637 1.59 29.82 1.59
CA THR A 637 1.79 28.73 2.54
C THR A 637 1.42 27.41 1.90
N ALA A 638 2.34 26.45 1.96
CA ALA A 638 2.06 25.06 1.59
C ALA A 638 2.09 24.15 2.82
N ILE A 639 1.18 23.20 2.83
CA ILE A 639 1.02 22.15 3.85
C ILE A 639 1.40 20.78 3.28
N PRO A 640 1.73 19.76 4.11
CA PRO A 640 1.92 18.40 3.61
C PRO A 640 0.67 17.89 2.87
N TYR A 641 0.88 17.30 1.70
CA TYR A 641 -0.20 16.85 0.82
C TYR A 641 -1.20 15.93 1.53
N TYR A 642 -0.74 15.01 2.37
CA TYR A 642 -1.64 14.08 3.07
C TYR A 642 -2.71 14.77 3.93
N SER A 643 -2.49 16.03 4.31
CA SER A 643 -3.32 16.76 5.28
C SER A 643 -4.37 17.67 4.65
N TRP A 644 -4.43 17.78 3.32
CA TRP A 644 -5.41 18.65 2.65
C TRP A 644 -6.87 18.21 2.88
N ALA A 645 -7.83 19.12 2.66
CA ALA A 645 -9.27 18.95 2.84
C ALA A 645 -9.73 18.52 4.26
N ASN A 646 -8.89 18.71 5.29
CA ASN A 646 -9.33 18.56 6.68
C ASN A 646 -9.93 19.87 7.24
N ARG A 647 -9.97 20.96 6.46
CA ARG A 647 -10.47 22.29 6.84
C ARG A 647 -11.63 22.76 5.94
N GLY A 648 -12.31 21.84 5.29
CA GLY A 648 -13.43 22.11 4.43
C GLY A 648 -13.10 22.08 2.92
N LYS A 649 -14.10 22.40 2.11
CA LYS A 649 -14.09 22.35 0.65
C LYS A 649 -13.48 23.64 0.07
N GLY A 650 -12.60 23.52 -0.89
CA GLY A 650 -12.00 24.64 -1.63
C GLY A 650 -10.86 24.20 -2.53
N GLU A 651 -10.16 25.18 -3.11
CA GLU A 651 -9.08 24.90 -4.05
C GLU A 651 -7.87 24.25 -3.36
N MET A 652 -7.21 23.35 -4.08
CA MET A 652 -5.94 22.74 -3.73
C MET A 652 -5.07 22.56 -4.97
N MET A 653 -3.76 22.70 -4.84
CA MET A 653 -2.82 22.52 -5.96
C MET A 653 -1.49 21.94 -5.47
N VAL A 654 -0.94 20.97 -6.21
CA VAL A 654 0.38 20.35 -5.98
C VAL A 654 1.43 20.88 -6.98
N TRP A 655 1.05 21.07 -8.23
CA TRP A 655 1.94 21.54 -9.29
C TRP A 655 1.75 23.04 -9.55
N PHE A 656 2.78 23.82 -9.28
CA PHE A 656 2.75 25.28 -9.32
C PHE A 656 3.39 25.80 -10.60
N PRO A 657 2.70 26.65 -11.38
CA PRO A 657 3.30 27.40 -12.50
C PRO A 657 4.54 28.18 -12.08
N THR A 658 5.55 28.25 -12.96
CA THR A 658 6.77 29.03 -12.73
C THR A 658 6.74 30.39 -13.41
N ALA A 659 5.81 30.62 -14.34
CA ALA A 659 5.61 31.84 -15.07
C ALA A 659 4.12 32.10 -15.38
N ILE A 660 3.74 33.32 -15.68
CA ILE A 660 2.35 33.73 -16.01
C ILE A 660 1.76 32.88 -17.14
N LYS A 661 2.57 32.61 -18.18
CA LYS A 661 2.13 31.84 -19.37
C LYS A 661 1.71 30.39 -19.03
N ASP A 662 2.17 29.85 -17.89
CA ASP A 662 1.91 28.51 -17.46
C ASP A 662 0.71 28.43 -16.49
N VAL A 663 0.09 29.59 -16.16
CA VAL A 663 -1.12 29.65 -15.33
C VAL A 663 -2.34 29.37 -16.21
N ASP A 664 -3.15 28.41 -15.82
CA ASP A 664 -4.42 28.13 -16.50
C ASP A 664 -5.47 29.19 -16.15
N LEU A 665 -5.51 30.26 -16.94
CA LEU A 665 -6.42 31.39 -16.77
C LEU A 665 -7.84 31.12 -17.25
N LEU A 666 -8.07 30.05 -18.03
CA LEU A 666 -9.37 29.71 -18.60
C LEU A 666 -10.25 28.90 -17.66
N ALA A 667 -9.76 28.54 -16.50
CA ALA A 667 -10.55 27.87 -15.47
C ALA A 667 -11.49 28.88 -14.79
N LYS A 668 -12.56 29.27 -15.49
CA LYS A 668 -13.72 30.00 -14.92
C LYS A 668 -14.58 29.08 -14.05
#